data_289035c69fc33426912c77661a23249d
#
_entry.id   289035c69fc33426912c77661a23249d
#
_cell.length_a   1.000
_cell.length_b   1.000
_cell.length_c   1.000
_cell.angle_alpha   90.00
_cell.angle_beta   90.00
_cell.angle_gamma   90.00
#
_symmetry.space_group_name_H-M   'P 1'
#
loop_
_entity.id
_entity.type
_entity.pdbx_description
1 polymer ?
#
loop_
_entity_poly.entity_id
_entity_poly.type
_entity_poly.pdbx_seq_one_letter_code
_entity_poly.pdbx_strand_id
1 'polypeptide(L)'
;MIAAWGGKVVRVYTVPPGWFLDLCGGHGLVVLAGVPWAVHADFLSGEAEREMAKTAVREAARALAGREEVAALLVGNEIPSVLVRWLGWRRVRAFLEELIDVVREEAPELLAGYANYPSTEVLVPGNADFVACNVYLEDGEALGRYLARLQNLAGDRPLLISEVGADVLGMGEERQAALLRETVERCREAGVAGQVVFAFTDEWHRGGGQVEGWRFGLTDAARRERLAWRELAGGWPGEVVPAGGAVPRVSVVVCTRNGVRTLGECLGGLARVRYGDYEVIVVDDGSAGGIAEICEGFAGVRYVRQEAAGLGVARNTGAAAATGEIIAYTDDDCVPDEDWLNFLVRAFADPAVGAAGGPNIPPAAVNAVQASVIAAPGGPAHVLTGDREAEHLPGCNLAVRREAFAAVGGFRAEYHAAGDDVDFCWRLLEAGWRLEYVAAAMVWHYRRFTARAYLRQQWGYGKAEALLMRGHGERFGLSGGARWRGAVYEPAAGRLGESGVMVYGGTFGMAGYQIVYRRLVPGWAWLVMTVPWWLVVCGLMMAGFRRVEMAVLGLVMAAVPVVMGWWMARGLRMGVKWDGDAGARWRLWGLVVVQPVVRSAARLWWGLRLGSWPGGRRGEWRWPSGDWKWRVRGVRGVVREYWSAGGVGREALLSVLEGSGKVRVGDEWDDWDLRWQDEGGWEVRVSTVTEYHREGARTKVRMGVVAVLGWLEVWFAGVVVSTVVMVLRGTMAVPNVIPLAMWGWVIWDWRQRGVQRRAAAVAEVERAAAAAGLVAVPANAEG
;
A
#
# COMPACT_ATOMS: atom_id res chain seq x y z
N MET A 1 -21.07 22.35 -25.31
CA MET A 1 -21.26 22.63 -23.88
C MET A 1 -20.02 22.25 -23.06
N ILE A 2 -19.62 20.97 -22.96
CA ILE A 2 -18.53 20.51 -22.08
C ILE A 2 -17.21 21.28 -22.33
N ALA A 3 -16.77 21.38 -23.59
CA ALA A 3 -15.56 22.13 -23.94
C ALA A 3 -15.67 23.63 -23.61
N ALA A 4 -16.83 24.24 -23.86
CA ALA A 4 -17.10 25.65 -23.53
C ALA A 4 -17.17 25.89 -22.02
N TRP A 5 -17.51 24.86 -21.23
CA TRP A 5 -17.49 24.90 -19.77
C TRP A 5 -16.07 24.84 -19.19
N GLY A 6 -15.09 24.42 -20.00
CA GLY A 6 -13.68 24.26 -19.58
C GLY A 6 -13.27 22.80 -19.37
N GLY A 7 -14.21 21.85 -19.59
CA GLY A 7 -13.91 20.43 -19.53
C GLY A 7 -12.85 20.02 -20.56
N LYS A 8 -11.96 19.11 -20.19
CA LYS A 8 -10.89 18.58 -21.05
C LYS A 8 -11.06 17.11 -21.35
N VAL A 9 -11.75 16.38 -20.49
CA VAL A 9 -11.92 14.93 -20.57
C VAL A 9 -13.40 14.57 -20.52
N VAL A 10 -13.82 13.62 -21.35
CA VAL A 10 -15.13 12.98 -21.29
C VAL A 10 -14.92 11.50 -20.95
N ARG A 11 -15.51 11.03 -19.86
CA ARG A 11 -15.53 9.60 -19.53
C ARG A 11 -16.77 8.93 -20.11
N VAL A 12 -16.56 7.78 -20.74
CA VAL A 12 -17.62 6.90 -21.25
C VAL A 12 -17.41 5.47 -20.75
N TYR A 13 -18.49 4.71 -20.56
CA TYR A 13 -18.46 3.38 -19.93
C TYR A 13 -18.46 2.23 -20.95
N THR A 14 -18.46 2.59 -22.24
CA THR A 14 -18.41 1.66 -23.36
C THR A 14 -17.41 2.17 -24.38
N VAL A 15 -17.01 1.32 -25.32
CA VAL A 15 -16.18 1.73 -26.46
C VAL A 15 -17.00 2.69 -27.33
N PRO A 16 -16.57 3.95 -27.48
CA PRO A 16 -17.34 4.93 -28.25
C PRO A 16 -17.17 4.72 -29.76
N PRO A 17 -18.19 5.03 -30.56
CA PRO A 17 -18.07 4.98 -32.02
C PRO A 17 -17.13 6.07 -32.56
N GLY A 18 -16.52 5.84 -33.72
CA GLY A 18 -15.53 6.75 -34.31
C GLY A 18 -16.03 8.19 -34.48
N TRP A 19 -17.26 8.39 -34.92
CA TRP A 19 -17.84 9.73 -35.06
C TRP A 19 -17.86 10.53 -33.72
N PHE A 20 -18.02 9.83 -32.58
CA PHE A 20 -18.00 10.48 -31.28
C PHE A 20 -16.59 10.93 -30.91
N LEU A 21 -15.58 10.10 -31.21
CA LEU A 21 -14.17 10.46 -31.02
C LEU A 21 -13.79 11.66 -31.87
N ASP A 22 -14.16 11.64 -33.17
CA ASP A 22 -13.93 12.75 -34.11
C ASP A 22 -14.57 14.05 -33.60
N LEU A 23 -15.78 13.96 -33.03
CA LEU A 23 -16.46 15.11 -32.43
C LEU A 23 -15.72 15.63 -31.21
N CYS A 24 -15.26 14.74 -30.29
CA CYS A 24 -14.50 15.13 -29.14
C CYS A 24 -13.19 15.82 -29.54
N GLY A 25 -12.43 15.25 -30.48
CA GLY A 25 -11.20 15.82 -31.01
C GLY A 25 -11.40 17.19 -31.63
N GLY A 26 -12.48 17.34 -32.44
CA GLY A 26 -12.87 18.64 -33.06
C GLY A 26 -13.19 19.74 -32.03
N HIS A 27 -13.47 19.39 -30.79
CA HIS A 27 -13.69 20.31 -29.67
C HIS A 27 -12.53 20.36 -28.66
N GLY A 28 -11.38 19.71 -28.93
CA GLY A 28 -10.24 19.65 -28.03
C GLY A 28 -10.50 18.85 -26.74
N LEU A 29 -11.44 17.90 -26.80
CA LEU A 29 -11.75 16.97 -25.71
C LEU A 29 -11.06 15.64 -25.97
N VAL A 30 -10.55 15.01 -24.90
CA VAL A 30 -10.07 13.64 -24.94
C VAL A 30 -11.04 12.71 -24.21
N VAL A 31 -11.01 11.43 -24.54
CA VAL A 31 -11.95 10.44 -24.04
C VAL A 31 -11.23 9.45 -23.10
N LEU A 32 -11.81 9.22 -21.94
CA LEU A 32 -11.48 8.12 -21.05
C LEU A 32 -12.54 7.02 -21.27
N ALA A 33 -12.17 5.97 -22.00
CA ALA A 33 -13.08 4.90 -22.39
C ALA A 33 -13.12 3.75 -21.39
N GLY A 34 -14.28 3.13 -21.18
CA GLY A 34 -14.44 1.91 -20.40
C GLY A 34 -14.77 0.71 -21.29
N VAL A 35 -14.47 -0.49 -20.79
CA VAL A 35 -14.85 -1.76 -21.44
C VAL A 35 -15.97 -2.43 -20.65
N PRO A 36 -17.16 -2.62 -21.26
CA PRO A 36 -18.22 -3.36 -20.60
C PRO A 36 -17.98 -4.87 -20.70
N TRP A 37 -17.88 -5.53 -19.57
CA TRP A 37 -17.91 -6.98 -19.43
C TRP A 37 -18.60 -7.36 -18.12
N ALA A 38 -18.82 -8.66 -17.88
CA ALA A 38 -19.64 -9.14 -16.76
C ALA A 38 -18.93 -9.04 -15.39
N VAL A 39 -18.57 -7.82 -14.96
CA VAL A 39 -17.90 -7.55 -13.68
C VAL A 39 -18.72 -7.98 -12.45
N HIS A 40 -20.00 -8.29 -12.60
CA HIS A 40 -20.90 -8.67 -11.52
C HIS A 40 -21.12 -10.19 -11.41
N ALA A 41 -20.55 -10.98 -12.34
CA ALA A 41 -20.63 -12.43 -12.33
C ALA A 41 -19.32 -13.05 -11.84
N ASP A 42 -19.31 -14.36 -11.55
CA ASP A 42 -18.12 -15.12 -11.18
C ASP A 42 -17.21 -15.35 -12.41
N PHE A 43 -16.55 -14.29 -12.86
CA PHE A 43 -15.69 -14.27 -14.05
C PHE A 43 -14.39 -15.07 -13.92
N LEU A 44 -14.11 -15.67 -12.76
CA LEU A 44 -12.96 -16.56 -12.54
C LEU A 44 -13.34 -18.00 -12.30
N SER A 45 -14.61 -18.37 -12.45
CA SER A 45 -15.10 -19.74 -12.26
C SER A 45 -14.71 -20.67 -13.40
N GLY A 46 -14.71 -20.17 -14.63
CA GLY A 46 -14.38 -20.91 -15.83
C GLY A 46 -13.39 -20.20 -16.76
N GLU A 47 -12.86 -20.93 -17.72
CA GLU A 47 -11.97 -20.36 -18.75
C GLU A 47 -12.77 -19.54 -19.77
N ALA A 48 -14.02 -19.93 -20.05
CA ALA A 48 -14.88 -19.21 -21.00
C ALA A 48 -15.19 -17.78 -20.55
N GLU A 49 -15.53 -17.60 -19.26
CA GLU A 49 -15.82 -16.29 -18.68
C GLU A 49 -14.58 -15.38 -18.70
N ARG A 50 -13.40 -15.93 -18.40
CA ARG A 50 -12.13 -15.21 -18.49
C ARG A 50 -11.81 -14.78 -19.90
N GLU A 51 -11.96 -15.67 -20.88
CA GLU A 51 -11.69 -15.36 -22.29
C GLU A 51 -12.71 -14.39 -22.88
N MET A 52 -13.97 -14.41 -22.43
CA MET A 52 -14.94 -13.38 -22.83
C MET A 52 -14.50 -11.98 -22.40
N ALA A 53 -14.05 -11.81 -21.14
CA ALA A 53 -13.55 -10.51 -20.67
C ALA A 53 -12.28 -10.08 -21.42
N LYS A 54 -11.32 -11.01 -21.64
CA LYS A 54 -10.12 -10.72 -22.44
C LYS A 54 -10.44 -10.35 -23.87
N THR A 55 -11.42 -11.01 -24.50
CA THR A 55 -11.86 -10.71 -25.86
C THR A 55 -12.48 -9.32 -25.93
N ALA A 56 -13.36 -8.96 -24.98
CA ALA A 56 -13.93 -7.62 -24.93
C ALA A 56 -12.85 -6.52 -24.79
N VAL A 57 -11.84 -6.74 -23.94
CA VAL A 57 -10.72 -5.81 -23.77
C VAL A 57 -9.86 -5.74 -25.04
N ARG A 58 -9.58 -6.88 -25.68
CA ARG A 58 -8.80 -6.95 -26.92
C ARG A 58 -9.49 -6.19 -28.07
N GLU A 59 -10.78 -6.40 -28.25
CA GLU A 59 -11.58 -5.70 -29.27
C GLU A 59 -11.62 -4.20 -29.00
N ALA A 60 -11.79 -3.80 -27.74
CA ALA A 60 -11.76 -2.39 -27.33
C ALA A 60 -10.40 -1.75 -27.63
N ALA A 61 -9.30 -2.40 -27.24
CA ALA A 61 -7.95 -1.89 -27.48
C ALA A 61 -7.68 -1.71 -28.99
N ARG A 62 -8.04 -2.69 -29.83
CA ARG A 62 -7.92 -2.59 -31.29
C ARG A 62 -8.74 -1.47 -31.89
N ALA A 63 -9.97 -1.28 -31.41
CA ALA A 63 -10.86 -0.22 -31.91
C ALA A 63 -10.37 1.19 -31.56
N LEU A 64 -9.58 1.32 -30.50
CA LEU A 64 -9.08 2.60 -29.98
C LEU A 64 -7.59 2.85 -30.31
N ALA A 65 -6.89 1.85 -30.83
CA ALA A 65 -5.48 1.96 -31.20
C ALA A 65 -5.23 3.11 -32.21
N GLY A 66 -4.21 3.93 -31.94
CA GLY A 66 -3.82 5.06 -32.78
C GLY A 66 -4.79 6.24 -32.78
N ARG A 67 -5.81 6.26 -31.90
CA ARG A 67 -6.76 7.37 -31.76
C ARG A 67 -6.23 8.40 -30.75
N GLU A 68 -5.75 9.53 -31.23
CA GLU A 68 -5.20 10.62 -30.39
C GLU A 68 -6.24 11.22 -29.43
N GLU A 69 -7.53 11.09 -29.77
CA GLU A 69 -8.63 11.57 -28.95
C GLU A 69 -8.88 10.69 -27.72
N VAL A 70 -8.24 9.50 -27.62
CA VAL A 70 -8.41 8.59 -26.48
C VAL A 70 -7.22 8.72 -25.54
N ALA A 71 -7.50 9.27 -24.34
CA ALA A 71 -6.47 9.43 -23.30
C ALA A 71 -6.08 8.10 -22.65
N ALA A 72 -7.08 7.23 -22.36
CA ALA A 72 -6.83 5.96 -21.70
C ALA A 72 -8.03 5.00 -21.81
N LEU A 73 -7.76 3.72 -21.55
CA LEU A 73 -8.75 2.65 -21.45
C LEU A 73 -8.85 2.11 -20.04
N LEU A 74 -10.05 2.10 -19.47
CA LEU A 74 -10.35 1.44 -18.20
C LEU A 74 -10.81 0.01 -18.47
N VAL A 75 -10.01 -0.98 -18.10
CA VAL A 75 -10.27 -2.42 -18.34
C VAL A 75 -11.41 -2.99 -17.49
N GLY A 76 -12.00 -2.22 -16.61
CA GLY A 76 -13.15 -2.56 -15.80
C GLY A 76 -13.54 -1.42 -14.86
N ASN A 77 -14.73 -1.53 -14.28
CA ASN A 77 -15.30 -0.55 -13.36
C ASN A 77 -15.97 -1.25 -12.18
N GLU A 78 -15.61 -0.86 -10.95
CA GLU A 78 -16.29 -1.20 -9.69
C GLU A 78 -16.68 -2.67 -9.52
N ILE A 79 -15.70 -3.58 -9.56
CA ILE A 79 -15.98 -4.99 -9.26
C ILE A 79 -16.52 -5.08 -7.81
N PRO A 80 -17.74 -5.62 -7.60
CA PRO A 80 -18.39 -5.62 -6.29
C PRO A 80 -17.53 -6.23 -5.18
N SER A 81 -17.44 -5.57 -4.03
CA SER A 81 -16.62 -6.02 -2.88
C SER A 81 -16.96 -7.44 -2.42
N VAL A 82 -18.24 -7.81 -2.49
CA VAL A 82 -18.72 -9.17 -2.20
C VAL A 82 -18.12 -10.19 -3.16
N LEU A 83 -18.04 -9.87 -4.45
CA LEU A 83 -17.44 -10.72 -5.46
C LEU A 83 -15.93 -10.79 -5.31
N VAL A 84 -15.27 -9.67 -5.01
CA VAL A 84 -13.83 -9.64 -4.68
C VAL A 84 -13.51 -10.56 -3.49
N ARG A 85 -14.36 -10.55 -2.46
CA ARG A 85 -14.25 -11.45 -1.31
C ARG A 85 -14.44 -12.91 -1.71
N TRP A 86 -15.43 -13.20 -2.54
CA TRP A 86 -15.72 -14.55 -3.06
C TRP A 86 -14.58 -15.12 -3.89
N LEU A 87 -14.07 -14.35 -4.85
CA LEU A 87 -13.02 -14.77 -5.78
C LEU A 87 -11.63 -14.76 -5.13
N GLY A 88 -11.43 -13.91 -4.14
CA GLY A 88 -10.15 -13.60 -3.52
C GLY A 88 -9.42 -12.48 -4.26
N TRP A 89 -9.25 -11.35 -3.60
CA TRP A 89 -8.72 -10.12 -4.15
C TRP A 89 -7.38 -10.27 -4.94
N ARG A 90 -6.52 -11.23 -4.56
CA ARG A 90 -5.26 -11.50 -5.28
C ARG A 90 -5.50 -12.05 -6.69
N ARG A 91 -6.47 -12.95 -6.82
CA ARG A 91 -6.85 -13.53 -8.10
C ARG A 91 -7.52 -12.49 -8.98
N VAL A 92 -8.39 -11.67 -8.39
CA VAL A 92 -9.04 -10.56 -9.10
C VAL A 92 -8.01 -9.56 -9.57
N ARG A 93 -7.07 -9.13 -8.71
CA ARG A 93 -6.01 -8.22 -9.11
C ARG A 93 -5.10 -8.80 -10.19
N ALA A 94 -4.71 -10.06 -10.09
CA ALA A 94 -3.90 -10.72 -11.11
C ALA A 94 -4.65 -10.78 -12.45
N PHE A 95 -5.95 -11.01 -12.43
CA PHE A 95 -6.76 -10.98 -13.64
C PHE A 95 -6.88 -9.58 -14.27
N LEU A 96 -7.02 -8.54 -13.45
CA LEU A 96 -6.97 -7.15 -13.93
C LEU A 96 -5.59 -6.84 -14.55
N GLU A 97 -4.51 -7.36 -13.98
CA GLU A 97 -3.16 -7.26 -14.56
C GLU A 97 -3.09 -7.97 -15.91
N GLU A 98 -3.68 -9.17 -16.07
CA GLU A 98 -3.79 -9.87 -17.37
C GLU A 98 -4.59 -9.04 -18.41
N LEU A 99 -5.68 -8.38 -18.01
CA LEU A 99 -6.46 -7.53 -18.91
C LEU A 99 -5.66 -6.29 -19.39
N ILE A 100 -4.88 -5.68 -18.52
CA ILE A 100 -3.99 -4.56 -18.87
C ILE A 100 -2.89 -5.04 -19.82
N ASP A 101 -2.34 -6.23 -19.62
CA ASP A 101 -1.34 -6.81 -20.51
C ASP A 101 -1.93 -7.03 -21.92
N VAL A 102 -3.19 -7.45 -22.04
CA VAL A 102 -3.91 -7.53 -23.33
C VAL A 102 -3.98 -6.16 -24.03
N VAL A 103 -4.24 -5.06 -23.30
CA VAL A 103 -4.22 -3.71 -23.89
C VAL A 103 -2.84 -3.38 -24.44
N ARG A 104 -1.78 -3.67 -23.69
CA ARG A 104 -0.39 -3.41 -24.13
C ARG A 104 0.06 -4.23 -25.33
N GLU A 105 -0.46 -5.45 -25.46
CA GLU A 105 -0.19 -6.30 -26.61
C GLU A 105 -0.84 -5.75 -27.88
N GLU A 106 -2.05 -5.20 -27.78
CA GLU A 106 -2.85 -4.76 -28.94
C GLU A 106 -2.67 -3.26 -29.27
N ALA A 107 -2.45 -2.41 -28.27
CA ALA A 107 -2.30 -0.95 -28.40
C ALA A 107 -1.26 -0.44 -27.36
N PRO A 108 0.04 -0.63 -27.59
CA PRO A 108 1.09 -0.32 -26.62
C PRO A 108 1.21 1.17 -26.26
N GLU A 109 0.68 2.06 -27.09
CA GLU A 109 0.64 3.51 -26.86
C GLU A 109 -0.56 3.94 -26.00
N LEU A 110 -1.57 3.08 -25.82
CA LEU A 110 -2.79 3.40 -25.09
C LEU A 110 -2.58 3.19 -23.58
N LEU A 111 -2.77 4.23 -22.79
CA LEU A 111 -2.72 4.12 -21.34
C LEU A 111 -3.86 3.25 -20.81
N ALA A 112 -3.55 2.38 -19.82
CA ALA A 112 -4.53 1.45 -19.27
C ALA A 112 -4.59 1.51 -17.75
N GLY A 113 -5.82 1.45 -17.22
CA GLY A 113 -6.10 1.44 -15.79
C GLY A 113 -7.37 0.67 -15.44
N TYR A 114 -7.72 0.67 -14.16
CA TYR A 114 -8.95 0.07 -13.62
C TYR A 114 -9.66 1.09 -12.73
N ALA A 115 -10.93 1.37 -12.97
CA ALA A 115 -11.73 2.25 -12.11
C ALA A 115 -12.16 1.50 -10.85
N ASN A 116 -11.47 1.79 -9.78
CA ASN A 116 -11.70 1.23 -8.45
C ASN A 116 -12.71 2.07 -7.67
N TYR A 117 -13.08 1.63 -6.47
CA TYR A 117 -13.95 2.38 -5.57
C TYR A 117 -13.66 2.01 -4.10
N PRO A 118 -14.14 2.78 -3.11
CA PRO A 118 -13.96 2.49 -1.69
C PRO A 118 -14.40 1.08 -1.31
N SER A 119 -13.62 0.51 -0.39
CA SER A 119 -13.57 -0.85 0.11
C SER A 119 -12.94 -1.90 -0.82
N THR A 120 -12.48 -1.57 -2.03
CA THR A 120 -11.69 -2.46 -2.88
C THR A 120 -10.32 -1.90 -3.30
N GLU A 121 -9.78 -0.94 -2.58
CA GLU A 121 -8.51 -0.25 -2.89
C GLU A 121 -7.33 -1.20 -3.11
N VAL A 122 -7.38 -2.38 -2.52
CA VAL A 122 -6.38 -3.44 -2.70
C VAL A 122 -6.24 -3.94 -4.14
N LEU A 123 -7.25 -3.68 -4.98
CA LEU A 123 -7.28 -4.11 -6.39
C LEU A 123 -6.48 -3.22 -7.35
N VAL A 124 -5.69 -2.28 -6.85
CA VAL A 124 -4.80 -1.49 -7.71
C VAL A 124 -3.84 -2.42 -8.47
N PRO A 125 -3.99 -2.57 -9.81
CA PRO A 125 -3.11 -3.43 -10.60
C PRO A 125 -1.69 -2.87 -10.62
N GLY A 126 -0.70 -3.75 -10.51
CA GLY A 126 0.70 -3.32 -10.43
C GLY A 126 1.29 -2.84 -11.75
N ASN A 127 0.66 -3.21 -12.87
CA ASN A 127 1.04 -2.82 -14.22
C ASN A 127 0.16 -1.70 -14.82
N ALA A 128 -0.79 -1.13 -14.09
CA ALA A 128 -1.58 0.02 -14.56
C ALA A 128 -0.70 1.27 -14.72
N ASP A 129 -0.97 2.09 -15.71
CA ASP A 129 -0.22 3.33 -16.00
C ASP A 129 -0.63 4.46 -15.06
N PHE A 130 -1.84 4.42 -14.51
CA PHE A 130 -2.39 5.34 -13.54
C PHE A 130 -3.33 4.61 -12.56
N VAL A 131 -3.65 5.24 -11.45
CA VAL A 131 -4.64 4.74 -10.49
C VAL A 131 -5.91 5.53 -10.64
N ALA A 132 -7.02 4.86 -10.94
CA ALA A 132 -8.34 5.48 -11.02
C ALA A 132 -9.23 5.02 -9.85
N CYS A 133 -9.97 5.94 -9.25
CA CYS A 133 -10.88 5.64 -8.15
C CYS A 133 -12.15 6.49 -8.23
N ASN A 134 -13.31 5.86 -8.07
CA ASN A 134 -14.60 6.53 -7.94
C ASN A 134 -14.83 6.86 -6.47
N VAL A 135 -15.11 8.10 -6.13
CA VAL A 135 -15.20 8.55 -4.73
C VAL A 135 -16.42 9.45 -4.52
N TYR A 136 -17.34 9.01 -3.68
CA TYR A 136 -18.58 9.73 -3.34
C TYR A 136 -18.62 10.04 -1.84
N LEU A 137 -17.70 10.89 -1.38
CA LEU A 137 -17.60 11.34 0.01
C LEU A 137 -18.15 12.75 0.17
N GLU A 138 -19.10 12.93 1.10
CA GLU A 138 -19.76 14.20 1.37
C GLU A 138 -19.07 15.05 2.43
N ASP A 139 -18.22 14.45 3.25
CA ASP A 139 -17.40 15.14 4.26
C ASP A 139 -16.03 15.49 3.71
N GLY A 140 -15.73 16.78 3.57
CA GLY A 140 -14.50 17.25 2.95
C GLY A 140 -13.22 16.90 3.71
N GLU A 141 -13.27 16.75 5.04
CA GLU A 141 -12.11 16.34 5.83
C GLU A 141 -11.83 14.84 5.65
N ALA A 142 -12.88 14.01 5.68
CA ALA A 142 -12.78 12.58 5.37
C ALA A 142 -12.28 12.37 3.93
N LEU A 143 -12.77 13.15 2.97
CA LEU A 143 -12.30 13.13 1.59
C LEU A 143 -10.81 13.46 1.50
N GLY A 144 -10.35 14.53 2.16
CA GLY A 144 -8.93 14.92 2.16
C GLY A 144 -8.01 13.82 2.71
N ARG A 145 -8.41 13.16 3.81
CA ARG A 145 -7.68 11.99 4.35
C ARG A 145 -7.69 10.81 3.40
N TYR A 146 -8.83 10.54 2.78
CA TYR A 146 -8.95 9.44 1.84
C TYR A 146 -8.13 9.66 0.57
N LEU A 147 -8.09 10.88 0.04
CA LEU A 147 -7.24 11.24 -1.09
C LEU A 147 -5.75 11.08 -0.77
N ALA A 148 -5.29 11.48 0.43
CA ALA A 148 -3.92 11.23 0.88
C ALA A 148 -3.58 9.73 0.90
N ARG A 149 -4.51 8.89 1.36
CA ARG A 149 -4.39 7.43 1.32
C ARG A 149 -4.30 6.90 -0.11
N LEU A 150 -5.14 7.39 -1.02
CA LEU A 150 -5.12 6.98 -2.43
C LEU A 150 -3.81 7.39 -3.12
N GLN A 151 -3.26 8.58 -2.82
CA GLN A 151 -1.94 9.00 -3.31
C GLN A 151 -0.84 8.07 -2.81
N ASN A 152 -0.89 7.63 -1.55
CA ASN A 152 0.06 6.64 -1.03
C ASN A 152 -0.04 5.29 -1.74
N LEU A 153 -1.25 4.87 -2.16
CA LEU A 153 -1.45 3.67 -2.96
C LEU A 153 -0.99 3.82 -4.41
N ALA A 154 -1.18 5.00 -4.98
CA ALA A 154 -0.75 5.32 -6.33
C ALA A 154 0.78 5.29 -6.47
N GLY A 155 1.49 5.72 -5.43
CA GLY A 155 2.96 5.75 -5.42
C GLY A 155 3.52 6.72 -6.46
N ASP A 156 4.22 6.20 -7.46
CA ASP A 156 4.81 6.96 -8.58
C ASP A 156 3.84 7.19 -9.75
N ARG A 157 2.63 6.66 -9.67
CA ARG A 157 1.63 6.77 -10.75
C ARG A 157 0.67 7.93 -10.50
N PRO A 158 0.18 8.58 -11.57
CA PRO A 158 -0.88 9.58 -11.44
C PRO A 158 -2.13 9.00 -10.76
N LEU A 159 -2.74 9.77 -9.85
CA LEU A 159 -4.04 9.47 -9.28
C LEU A 159 -5.13 10.22 -10.03
N LEU A 160 -6.10 9.50 -10.60
CA LEU A 160 -7.28 10.04 -11.23
C LEU A 160 -8.52 9.73 -10.38
N ILE A 161 -9.26 10.73 -9.99
CA ILE A 161 -10.59 10.52 -9.42
C ILE A 161 -11.57 10.42 -10.58
N SER A 162 -11.86 9.17 -10.94
CA SER A 162 -12.59 8.86 -12.17
C SER A 162 -14.10 9.05 -12.06
N GLU A 163 -14.64 9.18 -10.85
CA GLU A 163 -16.00 9.67 -10.59
C GLU A 163 -16.06 10.42 -9.26
N VAL A 164 -16.71 11.58 -9.28
CA VAL A 164 -17.26 12.28 -8.13
C VAL A 164 -18.66 12.77 -8.49
N GLY A 165 -19.57 12.79 -7.54
CA GLY A 165 -20.94 13.24 -7.82
C GLY A 165 -21.74 13.45 -6.56
N ALA A 166 -22.84 14.18 -6.74
CA ALA A 166 -23.82 14.44 -5.69
C ALA A 166 -25.22 14.42 -6.31
N ASP A 167 -26.15 13.69 -5.67
CA ASP A 167 -27.53 13.56 -6.17
C ASP A 167 -28.40 14.71 -5.65
N VAL A 168 -28.95 15.50 -6.58
CA VAL A 168 -29.85 16.61 -6.26
C VAL A 168 -31.13 16.16 -5.56
N LEU A 169 -31.61 14.95 -5.83
CA LEU A 169 -32.86 14.45 -5.20
C LEU A 169 -32.76 14.36 -3.69
N GLY A 170 -31.58 14.01 -3.18
CA GLY A 170 -31.36 13.87 -1.74
C GLY A 170 -30.98 15.17 -1.03
N MET A 171 -30.31 16.12 -1.74
CA MET A 171 -29.67 17.24 -1.07
C MET A 171 -29.97 18.64 -1.64
N GLY A 172 -30.59 18.75 -2.82
CA GLY A 172 -30.84 20.04 -3.49
C GLY A 172 -29.63 20.56 -4.29
N GLU A 173 -29.89 21.57 -5.17
CA GLU A 173 -28.85 22.10 -6.08
C GLU A 173 -27.77 22.88 -5.34
N GLU A 174 -28.11 23.63 -4.27
CA GLU A 174 -27.15 24.41 -3.49
C GLU A 174 -26.13 23.51 -2.80
N ARG A 175 -26.60 22.41 -2.22
CA ARG A 175 -25.70 21.44 -1.55
C ARG A 175 -24.86 20.69 -2.56
N GLN A 176 -25.43 20.30 -3.71
CA GLN A 176 -24.68 19.71 -4.82
C GLN A 176 -23.52 20.62 -5.26
N ALA A 177 -23.80 21.90 -5.52
CA ALA A 177 -22.81 22.86 -5.97
C ALA A 177 -21.71 23.08 -4.91
N ALA A 178 -22.08 23.24 -3.65
CA ALA A 178 -21.13 23.39 -2.55
C ALA A 178 -20.22 22.17 -2.39
N LEU A 179 -20.79 20.97 -2.42
CA LEU A 179 -20.04 19.71 -2.30
C LEU A 179 -19.06 19.51 -3.47
N LEU A 180 -19.50 19.72 -4.69
CA LEU A 180 -18.64 19.55 -5.86
C LEU A 180 -17.51 20.57 -5.88
N ARG A 181 -17.75 21.81 -5.47
CA ARG A 181 -16.70 22.84 -5.33
C ARG A 181 -15.67 22.43 -4.26
N GLU A 182 -16.13 21.98 -3.09
CA GLU A 182 -15.25 21.47 -2.05
C GLU A 182 -14.43 20.27 -2.54
N THR A 183 -15.05 19.36 -3.27
CA THR A 183 -14.38 18.17 -3.85
C THR A 183 -13.29 18.58 -4.84
N VAL A 184 -13.54 19.56 -5.72
CA VAL A 184 -12.55 20.12 -6.64
C VAL A 184 -11.34 20.65 -5.87
N GLU A 185 -11.58 21.43 -4.81
CA GLU A 185 -10.51 22.00 -4.00
C GLU A 185 -9.70 20.91 -3.27
N ARG A 186 -10.37 19.93 -2.66
CA ARG A 186 -9.68 18.81 -1.99
C ARG A 186 -8.85 17.97 -2.95
N CYS A 187 -9.36 17.69 -4.15
CA CYS A 187 -8.60 17.00 -5.19
C CYS A 187 -7.35 17.79 -5.61
N ARG A 188 -7.48 19.09 -5.78
CA ARG A 188 -6.36 20.00 -6.07
C ARG A 188 -5.32 20.01 -4.94
N GLU A 189 -5.77 20.11 -3.69
CA GLU A 189 -4.91 20.05 -2.50
C GLU A 189 -4.16 18.73 -2.37
N ALA A 190 -4.78 17.64 -2.76
CA ALA A 190 -4.18 16.30 -2.72
C ALA A 190 -3.25 16.00 -3.92
N GLY A 191 -3.12 16.90 -4.89
CA GLY A 191 -2.29 16.70 -6.08
C GLY A 191 -2.82 15.61 -7.01
N VAL A 192 -4.14 15.50 -7.16
CA VAL A 192 -4.77 14.54 -8.07
C VAL A 192 -4.53 14.98 -9.51
N ALA A 193 -4.16 14.05 -10.38
CA ALA A 193 -3.88 14.33 -11.80
C ALA A 193 -5.12 14.81 -12.58
N GLY A 194 -6.32 14.45 -12.10
CA GLY A 194 -7.58 14.89 -12.68
C GLY A 194 -8.78 14.32 -11.95
N GLN A 195 -9.95 14.89 -12.21
CA GLN A 195 -11.22 14.38 -11.70
C GLN A 195 -12.31 14.46 -12.76
N VAL A 196 -13.26 13.53 -12.69
CA VAL A 196 -14.41 13.45 -13.60
C VAL A 196 -15.69 13.56 -12.78
N VAL A 197 -16.52 14.56 -13.10
CA VAL A 197 -17.81 14.75 -12.44
C VAL A 197 -18.85 13.82 -13.04
N PHE A 198 -19.48 13.03 -12.22
CA PHE A 198 -20.65 12.22 -12.56
C PHE A 198 -21.91 12.97 -12.12
N ALA A 199 -22.73 13.49 -13.09
CA ALA A 199 -22.63 13.28 -14.50
C ALA A 199 -22.88 14.60 -15.27
N PHE A 200 -22.68 14.57 -16.58
CA PHE A 200 -23.00 15.73 -17.42
C PHE A 200 -24.51 16.05 -17.38
N THR A 201 -25.36 15.01 -17.46
CA THR A 201 -26.82 15.13 -17.54
C THR A 201 -27.50 14.04 -16.73
N ASP A 202 -28.80 14.22 -16.41
CA ASP A 202 -29.63 13.23 -15.73
C ASP A 202 -30.03 12.03 -16.61
N GLU A 203 -29.78 12.07 -17.89
CA GLU A 203 -30.07 10.96 -18.81
C GLU A 203 -29.04 9.84 -18.62
N TRP A 204 -29.36 8.91 -17.78
CA TRP A 204 -28.54 7.74 -17.52
C TRP A 204 -29.29 6.46 -17.88
N HIS A 205 -28.63 5.56 -18.61
CA HIS A 205 -29.21 4.28 -19.01
C HIS A 205 -28.38 3.13 -18.46
N ARG A 206 -29.06 2.13 -17.91
CA ARG A 206 -28.43 0.90 -17.42
C ARG A 206 -29.21 -0.31 -17.91
N GLY A 207 -28.53 -1.26 -18.58
CA GLY A 207 -29.18 -2.46 -19.11
C GLY A 207 -30.28 -2.19 -20.16
N GLY A 208 -30.21 -1.06 -20.86
CA GLY A 208 -31.18 -0.64 -21.87
C GLY A 208 -32.39 0.13 -21.33
N GLY A 209 -32.51 0.28 -20.01
CA GLY A 209 -33.55 1.09 -19.34
C GLY A 209 -32.98 2.40 -18.80
N GLN A 210 -33.77 3.47 -18.81
CA GLN A 210 -33.43 4.73 -18.17
C GLN A 210 -33.50 4.59 -16.64
N VAL A 211 -32.52 5.15 -15.94
CA VAL A 211 -32.50 5.20 -14.48
C VAL A 211 -33.16 6.49 -14.00
N GLU A 212 -34.42 6.41 -13.60
CA GLU A 212 -35.24 7.59 -13.25
C GLU A 212 -34.92 8.16 -11.84
N GLY A 213 -34.33 7.35 -10.95
CA GLY A 213 -34.03 7.72 -9.57
C GLY A 213 -32.71 8.47 -9.37
N TRP A 214 -31.97 8.82 -10.43
CA TRP A 214 -30.66 9.46 -10.36
C TRP A 214 -30.67 10.86 -10.96
N ARG A 215 -30.28 11.86 -10.19
CA ARG A 215 -30.15 13.25 -10.64
C ARG A 215 -28.79 13.84 -10.26
N PHE A 216 -27.75 13.20 -10.74
CA PHE A 216 -26.37 13.63 -10.57
C PHE A 216 -25.91 14.68 -11.60
N GLY A 217 -26.73 14.94 -12.64
CA GLY A 217 -26.36 15.79 -13.75
C GLY A 217 -25.98 17.20 -13.32
N LEU A 218 -24.91 17.75 -13.90
CA LEU A 218 -24.63 19.19 -13.89
C LEU A 218 -25.65 19.96 -14.72
N THR A 219 -26.31 19.26 -15.65
CA THR A 219 -27.49 19.73 -16.39
C THR A 219 -28.64 18.74 -16.20
N ASP A 220 -29.88 19.20 -16.33
CA ASP A 220 -31.02 18.31 -16.38
C ASP A 220 -31.13 17.58 -17.74
N ALA A 221 -32.13 16.72 -17.90
CA ALA A 221 -32.40 15.99 -19.14
C ALA A 221 -32.66 16.90 -20.34
N ALA A 222 -33.14 18.12 -20.13
CA ALA A 222 -33.33 19.14 -21.18
C ALA A 222 -32.08 20.00 -21.41
N ARG A 223 -30.94 19.66 -20.81
CA ARG A 223 -29.66 20.41 -20.91
C ARG A 223 -29.72 21.80 -20.27
N ARG A 224 -30.65 22.04 -19.34
CA ARG A 224 -30.65 23.29 -18.58
C ARG A 224 -29.59 23.20 -17.48
N GLU A 225 -28.78 24.24 -17.39
CA GLU A 225 -27.67 24.33 -16.47
C GLU A 225 -28.14 24.45 -15.03
N ARG A 226 -27.63 23.60 -14.14
CA ARG A 226 -27.82 23.71 -12.70
C ARG A 226 -26.81 24.67 -12.05
N LEU A 227 -27.03 24.96 -10.77
CA LEU A 227 -26.14 25.83 -10.01
C LEU A 227 -24.68 25.34 -10.04
N ALA A 228 -24.45 24.03 -9.86
CA ALA A 228 -23.13 23.42 -9.90
C ALA A 228 -22.41 23.65 -11.24
N TRP A 229 -23.13 23.57 -12.38
CA TRP A 229 -22.57 23.90 -13.69
C TRP A 229 -22.02 25.32 -13.74
N ARG A 230 -22.79 26.29 -13.26
CA ARG A 230 -22.41 27.71 -13.29
C ARG A 230 -21.25 28.02 -12.36
N GLU A 231 -21.25 27.45 -11.15
CA GLU A 231 -20.21 27.69 -10.14
C GLU A 231 -18.86 27.05 -10.49
N LEU A 232 -18.88 25.92 -11.22
CA LEU A 232 -17.65 25.24 -11.64
C LEU A 232 -17.16 25.69 -13.02
N ALA A 233 -17.94 26.51 -13.77
CA ALA A 233 -17.57 26.98 -15.09
C ALA A 233 -16.27 27.79 -15.06
N GLY A 234 -15.28 27.40 -15.85
CA GLY A 234 -13.96 28.04 -15.90
C GLY A 234 -13.12 27.87 -14.63
N GLY A 235 -13.62 27.14 -13.63
CA GLY A 235 -13.04 27.06 -12.29
C GLY A 235 -12.04 25.93 -12.06
N TRP A 236 -11.52 25.28 -13.10
CA TRP A 236 -10.41 24.34 -12.93
C TRP A 236 -9.13 25.13 -12.71
N PRO A 237 -8.61 25.21 -11.48
CA PRO A 237 -7.41 26.00 -11.19
C PRO A 237 -6.23 25.40 -11.93
N GLY A 238 -5.61 26.19 -12.79
CA GLY A 238 -4.42 25.79 -13.55
C GLY A 238 -3.16 25.59 -12.69
N GLU A 239 -3.12 26.23 -11.52
CA GLU A 239 -1.94 26.21 -10.66
C GLU A 239 -2.31 25.79 -9.23
N VAL A 240 -1.40 25.04 -8.60
CA VAL A 240 -1.47 24.75 -7.16
C VAL A 240 -1.02 25.97 -6.39
N VAL A 241 -1.96 26.75 -5.87
CA VAL A 241 -1.66 27.93 -5.05
C VAL A 241 -1.62 27.54 -3.57
N PRO A 242 -0.67 28.05 -2.77
CA PRO A 242 -0.66 27.83 -1.32
C PRO A 242 -1.97 28.28 -0.67
N ALA A 243 -2.46 27.55 0.32
CA ALA A 243 -3.66 27.94 1.06
C ALA A 243 -3.42 29.24 1.84
N GLY A 244 -4.36 30.21 1.75
CA GLY A 244 -4.37 31.37 2.64
C GLY A 244 -3.70 32.66 2.15
N GLY A 245 -3.30 32.78 0.90
CA GLY A 245 -2.87 34.07 0.29
C GLY A 245 -1.50 34.57 0.67
N ALA A 246 -0.89 34.19 1.79
CA ALA A 246 0.50 34.52 2.14
C ALA A 246 1.40 33.34 1.71
N VAL A 247 2.34 33.61 0.83
CA VAL A 247 3.37 32.67 0.39
C VAL A 247 4.58 32.85 1.32
N PRO A 248 4.81 31.94 2.32
CA PRO A 248 5.95 32.08 3.20
C PRO A 248 7.25 31.86 2.41
N ARG A 249 8.28 32.62 2.73
CA ARG A 249 9.59 32.40 2.13
C ARG A 249 10.17 31.04 2.55
N VAL A 250 10.65 30.29 1.57
CA VAL A 250 11.26 28.97 1.77
C VAL A 250 12.74 29.01 1.46
N SER A 251 13.59 28.47 2.35
CA SER A 251 14.99 28.17 2.06
C SER A 251 15.18 26.69 1.80
N VAL A 252 15.52 26.33 0.57
CA VAL A 252 15.85 24.94 0.22
C VAL A 252 17.32 24.69 0.49
N VAL A 253 17.63 23.73 1.35
CA VAL A 253 18.98 23.32 1.73
C VAL A 253 19.31 21.98 1.11
N VAL A 254 20.35 21.96 0.27
CA VAL A 254 20.90 20.73 -0.35
C VAL A 254 22.27 20.48 0.24
N CYS A 255 22.43 19.37 0.99
CA CYS A 255 23.72 18.98 1.53
C CYS A 255 24.40 17.96 0.59
N THR A 256 25.66 18.21 0.25
CA THR A 256 26.42 17.34 -0.65
C THR A 256 27.81 17.00 -0.11
N ARG A 257 28.26 15.80 -0.38
CA ARG A 257 29.64 15.36 -0.20
C ARG A 257 30.05 14.43 -1.32
N ASN A 258 30.86 14.95 -2.25
CA ASN A 258 31.26 14.25 -3.47
C ASN A 258 30.09 13.87 -4.42
N GLY A 259 28.99 14.66 -4.40
CA GLY A 259 27.78 14.44 -5.19
C GLY A 259 27.83 14.97 -6.63
N VAL A 260 29.02 15.11 -7.23
CA VAL A 260 29.23 15.63 -8.59
C VAL A 260 28.36 14.96 -9.65
N ARG A 261 28.02 13.69 -9.43
CA ARG A 261 27.23 12.90 -10.38
C ARG A 261 25.76 13.26 -10.44
N THR A 262 25.18 13.70 -9.33
CA THR A 262 23.71 13.83 -9.16
C THR A 262 23.26 15.25 -8.89
N LEU A 263 24.15 16.10 -8.31
CA LEU A 263 23.80 17.47 -7.92
C LEU A 263 23.27 18.31 -9.09
N GLY A 264 23.80 18.16 -10.30
CA GLY A 264 23.32 18.91 -11.46
C GLY A 264 21.85 18.61 -11.80
N GLU A 265 21.43 17.35 -11.68
CA GLU A 265 20.02 16.96 -11.88
C GLU A 265 19.12 17.47 -10.74
N CYS A 266 19.61 17.44 -9.49
CA CYS A 266 18.93 17.99 -8.34
C CYS A 266 18.67 19.50 -8.53
N LEU A 267 19.70 20.29 -8.86
CA LEU A 267 19.57 21.73 -9.10
C LEU A 267 18.69 22.04 -10.32
N GLY A 268 18.77 21.21 -11.36
CA GLY A 268 17.88 21.30 -12.53
C GLY A 268 16.41 21.05 -12.14
N GLY A 269 16.14 20.13 -11.22
CA GLY A 269 14.82 19.94 -10.64
C GLY A 269 14.34 21.16 -9.86
N LEU A 270 15.18 21.65 -8.95
CA LEU A 270 14.88 22.84 -8.15
C LEU A 270 14.62 24.10 -9.01
N ALA A 271 15.35 24.27 -10.12
CA ALA A 271 15.12 25.38 -11.04
C ALA A 271 13.75 25.34 -11.76
N ARG A 272 13.07 24.19 -11.79
CA ARG A 272 11.72 24.02 -12.36
C ARG A 272 10.59 24.15 -11.33
N VAL A 273 10.93 24.26 -10.04
CA VAL A 273 9.92 24.35 -8.98
C VAL A 273 9.07 25.61 -9.17
N ARG A 274 7.78 25.43 -9.23
CA ARG A 274 6.78 26.51 -9.39
C ARG A 274 6.36 27.08 -8.04
N TYR A 275 7.26 27.83 -7.39
CA TYR A 275 6.98 28.49 -6.12
C TYR A 275 7.51 29.93 -6.14
N GLY A 276 6.73 30.91 -5.63
CA GLY A 276 7.00 32.32 -5.84
C GLY A 276 8.19 32.91 -5.08
N ASP A 277 8.47 32.44 -3.84
CA ASP A 277 9.52 33.02 -3.00
C ASP A 277 10.35 31.93 -2.30
N TYR A 278 11.41 31.48 -2.96
CA TYR A 278 12.37 30.57 -2.38
C TYR A 278 13.82 30.89 -2.77
N GLU A 279 14.75 30.43 -1.96
CA GLU A 279 16.19 30.45 -2.22
C GLU A 279 16.74 29.00 -2.16
N VAL A 280 17.83 28.73 -2.85
CA VAL A 280 18.52 27.45 -2.84
C VAL A 280 19.93 27.62 -2.25
N ILE A 281 20.25 26.85 -1.22
CA ILE A 281 21.52 26.85 -0.51
C ILE A 281 22.15 25.47 -0.63
N VAL A 282 23.27 25.36 -1.31
CA VAL A 282 24.06 24.14 -1.40
C VAL A 282 25.18 24.17 -0.37
N VAL A 283 25.17 23.19 0.55
CA VAL A 283 26.22 23.03 1.56
C VAL A 283 27.14 21.90 1.19
N ASP A 284 28.38 22.23 0.84
CA ASP A 284 29.45 21.26 0.52
C ASP A 284 30.22 20.86 1.78
N ASP A 285 30.01 19.65 2.26
CA ASP A 285 30.66 19.07 3.45
C ASP A 285 32.05 18.51 3.12
N GLY A 286 32.93 19.33 2.55
CA GLY A 286 34.32 19.00 2.28
C GLY A 286 34.52 18.02 1.13
N SER A 287 33.85 18.24 0.01
CA SER A 287 34.06 17.47 -1.22
C SER A 287 35.47 17.67 -1.81
N ALA A 288 35.90 16.68 -2.58
CA ALA A 288 37.23 16.72 -3.26
C ALA A 288 37.30 17.75 -4.39
N GLY A 289 36.18 18.26 -4.91
CA GLY A 289 36.06 19.27 -5.95
C GLY A 289 34.83 19.08 -6.84
N GLY A 290 34.64 19.99 -7.80
CA GLY A 290 33.57 19.93 -8.82
C GLY A 290 32.19 20.40 -8.37
N ILE A 291 31.98 20.71 -7.09
CA ILE A 291 30.66 21.12 -6.57
C ILE A 291 30.42 22.62 -6.84
N ALA A 292 31.42 23.46 -6.63
CA ALA A 292 31.32 24.92 -6.87
C ALA A 292 30.98 25.20 -8.34
N GLU A 293 31.69 24.56 -9.25
CA GLU A 293 31.51 24.71 -10.70
C GLU A 293 30.10 24.29 -11.15
N ILE A 294 29.53 23.22 -10.54
CA ILE A 294 28.16 22.83 -10.81
C ILE A 294 27.20 23.92 -10.32
N CYS A 295 27.40 24.46 -9.11
CA CYS A 295 26.54 25.50 -8.55
C CYS A 295 26.56 26.79 -9.37
N GLU A 296 27.72 27.20 -9.91
CA GLU A 296 27.89 28.35 -10.80
C GLU A 296 27.03 28.26 -12.06
N GLY A 297 26.72 27.02 -12.51
CA GLY A 297 25.83 26.78 -13.66
C GLY A 297 24.34 27.08 -13.40
N PHE A 298 23.95 27.39 -12.17
CA PHE A 298 22.55 27.64 -11.80
C PHE A 298 22.37 29.00 -11.14
N ALA A 299 21.60 29.89 -11.78
CA ALA A 299 21.35 31.22 -11.26
C ALA A 299 20.60 31.19 -9.91
N GLY A 300 21.04 32.00 -8.96
CA GLY A 300 20.39 32.14 -7.64
C GLY A 300 20.74 31.05 -6.63
N VAL A 301 21.61 30.08 -6.98
CA VAL A 301 22.11 29.09 -6.03
C VAL A 301 23.22 29.69 -5.16
N ARG A 302 23.04 29.65 -3.85
CA ARG A 302 24.04 30.06 -2.87
C ARG A 302 24.91 28.84 -2.46
N TYR A 303 26.16 28.89 -2.79
CA TYR A 303 27.16 27.87 -2.41
C TYR A 303 27.82 28.21 -1.08
N VAL A 304 27.85 27.22 -0.16
CA VAL A 304 28.49 27.30 1.15
C VAL A 304 29.39 26.07 1.33
N ARG A 305 30.68 26.31 1.56
CA ARG A 305 31.64 25.20 1.82
C ARG A 305 32.00 25.15 3.29
N GLN A 306 32.09 23.96 3.85
CA GLN A 306 32.62 23.67 5.18
C GLN A 306 33.64 22.55 5.15
N GLU A 307 34.45 22.42 6.22
CA GLU A 307 35.23 21.20 6.45
C GLU A 307 34.29 20.03 6.74
N ALA A 308 34.74 18.82 6.36
CA ALA A 308 33.93 17.60 6.50
C ALA A 308 33.55 17.34 7.96
N ALA A 309 32.33 17.65 8.32
CA ALA A 309 31.77 17.53 9.69
C ALA A 309 30.58 16.58 9.80
N GLY A 310 30.04 16.15 8.64
CA GLY A 310 28.91 15.22 8.55
C GLY A 310 27.58 15.88 8.28
N LEU A 311 26.59 15.03 7.88
CA LEU A 311 25.30 15.47 7.33
C LEU A 311 24.52 16.37 8.30
N GLY A 312 24.42 16.01 9.59
CA GLY A 312 23.67 16.82 10.57
C GLY A 312 24.27 18.22 10.73
N VAL A 313 25.62 18.35 10.71
CA VAL A 313 26.30 19.66 10.77
C VAL A 313 26.04 20.45 9.49
N ALA A 314 26.15 19.80 8.32
CA ALA A 314 25.87 20.45 7.04
C ALA A 314 24.45 21.00 6.95
N ARG A 315 23.45 20.24 7.43
CA ARG A 315 22.05 20.71 7.52
C ARG A 315 21.90 21.91 8.45
N ASN A 316 22.62 21.93 9.58
CA ASN A 316 22.63 23.10 10.50
C ASN A 316 23.29 24.32 9.86
N THR A 317 24.40 24.14 9.13
CA THR A 317 25.06 25.21 8.39
C THR A 317 24.14 25.82 7.34
N GLY A 318 23.40 24.96 6.61
CA GLY A 318 22.37 25.40 5.67
C GLY A 318 21.23 26.17 6.36
N ALA A 319 20.75 25.68 7.51
CA ALA A 319 19.72 26.36 8.29
C ALA A 319 20.20 27.74 8.82
N ALA A 320 21.45 27.87 9.22
CA ALA A 320 22.04 29.13 9.66
C ALA A 320 22.18 30.11 8.51
N ALA A 321 22.44 29.65 7.29
CA ALA A 321 22.50 30.50 6.09
C ALA A 321 21.12 30.85 5.52
N ALA A 322 20.08 30.11 5.89
CA ALA A 322 18.70 30.26 5.41
C ALA A 322 18.04 31.55 5.91
N THR A 323 17.19 32.17 5.07
CA THR A 323 16.42 33.37 5.43
C THR A 323 14.92 33.14 5.50
N GLY A 324 14.42 32.01 4.93
CA GLY A 324 13.02 31.63 4.88
C GLY A 324 12.41 31.29 6.23
N GLU A 325 11.12 31.43 6.36
CA GLU A 325 10.32 31.00 7.52
C GLU A 325 10.26 29.47 7.62
N ILE A 326 10.33 28.81 6.46
CA ILE A 326 10.36 27.35 6.31
C ILE A 326 11.71 26.96 5.73
N ILE A 327 12.35 25.94 6.29
CA ILE A 327 13.59 25.38 5.80
C ILE A 327 13.26 24.00 5.21
N ALA A 328 13.41 23.82 3.91
CA ALA A 328 13.17 22.56 3.21
C ALA A 328 14.49 21.85 2.89
N TYR A 329 14.64 20.61 3.30
CA TYR A 329 15.81 19.79 3.04
C TYR A 329 15.53 18.80 1.92
N THR A 330 16.48 18.67 1.00
CA THR A 330 16.55 17.56 0.04
C THR A 330 18.01 17.15 -0.13
N ASP A 331 18.23 15.92 -0.60
CA ASP A 331 19.59 15.40 -0.80
C ASP A 331 20.06 15.67 -2.25
N ASP A 332 21.38 15.67 -2.49
CA ASP A 332 22.00 15.94 -3.79
C ASP A 332 21.69 14.84 -4.85
N ASP A 333 21.09 13.73 -4.45
CA ASP A 333 20.61 12.64 -5.31
C ASP A 333 19.07 12.59 -5.38
N CYS A 334 18.42 13.72 -5.10
CA CYS A 334 16.97 13.91 -5.22
C CYS A 334 16.61 14.94 -6.29
N VAL A 335 15.52 14.69 -7.02
CA VAL A 335 14.93 15.64 -7.97
C VAL A 335 13.52 15.96 -7.50
N PRO A 336 13.26 17.15 -6.97
CA PRO A 336 11.92 17.55 -6.53
C PRO A 336 10.94 17.68 -7.71
N ASP A 337 9.66 17.39 -7.45
CA ASP A 337 8.59 17.68 -8.37
C ASP A 337 8.35 19.19 -8.50
N GLU A 338 7.78 19.64 -9.62
CA GLU A 338 7.59 21.07 -9.89
C GLU A 338 6.70 21.78 -8.87
N ASP A 339 5.72 21.08 -8.28
CA ASP A 339 4.82 21.60 -7.24
C ASP A 339 5.21 21.21 -5.80
N TRP A 340 6.38 20.62 -5.62
CA TRP A 340 6.87 20.12 -4.34
C TRP A 340 6.71 21.10 -3.19
N LEU A 341 7.18 22.36 -3.35
CA LEU A 341 7.08 23.39 -2.31
C LEU A 341 5.63 23.84 -2.09
N ASN A 342 4.84 23.95 -3.16
CA ASN A 342 3.42 24.29 -3.05
C ASN A 342 2.66 23.32 -2.15
N PHE A 343 2.95 22.03 -2.27
CA PHE A 343 2.33 21.00 -1.43
C PHE A 343 2.87 21.03 0.01
N LEU A 344 4.19 21.13 0.20
CA LEU A 344 4.79 21.14 1.54
C LEU A 344 4.31 22.29 2.40
N VAL A 345 4.28 23.50 1.82
CA VAL A 345 3.94 24.72 2.54
C VAL A 345 2.53 24.71 3.11
N ARG A 346 1.59 24.05 2.45
CA ARG A 346 0.19 23.90 2.92
C ARG A 346 0.07 23.27 4.29
N ALA A 347 0.95 22.32 4.63
CA ALA A 347 0.95 21.69 5.93
C ALA A 347 1.19 22.71 7.07
N PHE A 348 1.93 23.77 6.79
CA PHE A 348 2.24 24.82 7.77
C PHE A 348 1.14 25.87 7.96
N ALA A 349 -0.01 25.72 7.29
CA ALA A 349 -1.20 26.50 7.62
C ALA A 349 -1.72 26.17 9.04
N ASP A 350 -1.48 24.95 9.52
CA ASP A 350 -1.69 24.58 10.92
C ASP A 350 -0.46 24.99 11.75
N PRO A 351 -0.60 25.92 12.72
CA PRO A 351 0.49 26.34 13.59
C PRO A 351 1.11 25.21 14.43
N ALA A 352 0.39 24.13 14.70
CA ALA A 352 0.88 22.99 15.46
C ALA A 352 1.84 22.10 14.65
N VAL A 353 1.88 22.26 13.31
CA VAL A 353 2.78 21.53 12.44
C VAL A 353 4.18 22.14 12.49
N GLY A 354 5.11 21.40 13.08
CA GLY A 354 6.53 21.80 13.17
C GLY A 354 7.34 21.35 11.96
N ALA A 355 6.99 20.20 11.36
CA ALA A 355 7.64 19.72 10.14
C ALA A 355 6.66 18.98 9.23
N ALA A 356 6.97 19.01 7.93
CA ALA A 356 6.23 18.33 6.88
C ALA A 356 7.20 17.61 5.93
N GLY A 357 6.73 16.54 5.30
CA GLY A 357 7.51 15.82 4.29
C GLY A 357 6.63 14.91 3.46
N GLY A 358 7.17 14.39 2.37
CA GLY A 358 6.43 13.57 1.44
C GLY A 358 7.18 12.31 1.01
N PRO A 359 6.66 11.61 0.00
CA PRO A 359 7.29 10.40 -0.53
C PRO A 359 8.63 10.73 -1.21
N ASN A 360 9.56 9.76 -1.13
CA ASN A 360 10.81 9.77 -1.88
C ASN A 360 10.81 8.53 -2.79
N ILE A 361 10.55 8.73 -4.06
CA ILE A 361 10.27 7.68 -5.05
C ILE A 361 11.51 7.41 -5.88
N PRO A 362 11.98 6.16 -6.00
CA PRO A 362 13.12 5.87 -6.85
C PRO A 362 12.73 6.03 -8.33
N PRO A 363 13.55 6.70 -9.16
CA PRO A 363 13.37 6.68 -10.60
C PRO A 363 13.41 5.25 -11.15
N ALA A 364 12.85 5.04 -12.35
CA ALA A 364 12.83 3.74 -13.00
C ALA A 364 14.23 3.16 -13.15
N ALA A 365 14.38 1.87 -12.86
CA ALA A 365 15.67 1.18 -12.96
C ALA A 365 16.13 1.08 -14.42
N VAL A 366 17.36 1.51 -14.71
CA VAL A 366 17.94 1.40 -16.05
C VAL A 366 18.60 0.05 -16.30
N ASN A 367 18.90 -0.74 -15.26
CA ASN A 367 19.50 -2.07 -15.36
C ASN A 367 19.05 -2.99 -14.21
N ALA A 368 19.28 -4.30 -14.38
CA ALA A 368 18.88 -5.34 -13.44
C ALA A 368 19.49 -5.20 -12.03
N VAL A 369 20.68 -4.60 -11.90
CA VAL A 369 21.32 -4.35 -10.59
C VAL A 369 20.57 -3.26 -9.84
N GLN A 370 20.27 -2.15 -10.51
CA GLN A 370 19.48 -1.07 -9.93
C GLN A 370 18.06 -1.56 -9.54
N ALA A 371 17.41 -2.32 -10.43
CA ALA A 371 16.09 -2.90 -10.12
C ALA A 371 16.11 -3.74 -8.83
N SER A 372 17.15 -4.58 -8.67
CA SER A 372 17.31 -5.37 -7.46
C SER A 372 17.58 -4.52 -6.20
N VAL A 373 18.38 -3.45 -6.33
CA VAL A 373 18.70 -2.54 -5.21
C VAL A 373 17.49 -1.67 -4.82
N ILE A 374 16.74 -1.18 -5.79
CA ILE A 374 15.52 -0.39 -5.58
C ILE A 374 14.47 -1.22 -4.84
N ALA A 375 14.28 -2.47 -5.24
CA ALA A 375 13.33 -3.38 -4.62
C ALA A 375 13.80 -3.95 -3.28
N ALA A 376 15.10 -3.85 -2.96
CA ALA A 376 15.65 -4.39 -1.72
C ALA A 376 15.18 -3.58 -0.49
N PRO A 377 14.91 -4.22 0.67
CA PRO A 377 14.41 -3.55 1.88
C PRO A 377 15.45 -2.60 2.50
N GLY A 378 14.98 -1.65 3.32
CA GLY A 378 15.83 -0.75 4.11
C GLY A 378 16.28 0.51 3.37
N GLY A 379 15.50 0.98 2.40
CA GLY A 379 15.61 2.34 1.86
C GLY A 379 15.14 3.39 2.89
N PRO A 380 15.32 4.70 2.61
CA PRO A 380 14.72 5.74 3.44
C PRO A 380 13.20 5.65 3.36
N ALA A 381 12.57 5.48 4.51
CA ALA A 381 11.13 5.29 4.63
C ALA A 381 10.56 6.19 5.71
N HIS A 382 9.41 6.78 5.44
CA HIS A 382 8.61 7.48 6.44
C HIS A 382 7.86 6.50 7.34
N VAL A 383 7.48 6.96 8.52
CA VAL A 383 6.64 6.19 9.45
C VAL A 383 5.38 6.98 9.74
N LEU A 384 4.24 6.45 9.35
CA LEU A 384 2.95 7.10 9.49
C LEU A 384 2.19 6.59 10.72
N THR A 385 1.51 7.50 11.41
CA THR A 385 0.56 7.21 12.50
C THR A 385 -0.90 7.41 12.06
N GLY A 386 -1.10 8.04 10.91
CA GLY A 386 -2.39 8.27 10.24
C GLY A 386 -2.16 8.44 8.74
N ASP A 387 -3.16 8.87 7.99
CA ASP A 387 -3.02 9.12 6.54
C ASP A 387 -2.19 10.38 6.25
N ARG A 388 -2.17 11.31 7.17
CA ARG A 388 -1.45 12.58 7.09
C ARG A 388 -0.46 12.80 8.24
N GLU A 389 -0.58 12.07 9.35
CA GLU A 389 0.30 12.22 10.50
C GLU A 389 1.50 11.28 10.38
N ALA A 390 2.67 11.78 10.74
CA ALA A 390 3.91 11.02 10.71
C ALA A 390 4.59 10.96 12.09
N GLU A 391 5.32 9.88 12.32
CA GLU A 391 6.28 9.75 13.42
C GLU A 391 7.71 9.97 12.95
N HIS A 392 7.97 9.78 11.65
CA HIS A 392 9.26 10.02 11.02
C HIS A 392 9.09 10.42 9.56
N LEU A 393 9.86 11.41 9.16
CA LEU A 393 9.99 11.92 7.79
C LEU A 393 11.46 11.85 7.38
N PRO A 394 11.80 11.21 6.24
CA PRO A 394 13.18 11.13 5.76
C PRO A 394 13.76 12.51 5.41
N GLY A 395 15.00 12.75 5.80
CA GLY A 395 15.66 14.02 5.58
C GLY A 395 15.89 14.41 4.12
N CYS A 396 15.71 13.49 3.18
CA CYS A 396 15.75 13.80 1.74
C CYS A 396 14.47 14.46 1.21
N ASN A 397 13.39 14.51 2.03
CA ASN A 397 12.13 15.19 1.74
C ASN A 397 11.51 15.66 3.05
N LEU A 398 12.07 16.71 3.63
CA LEU A 398 11.72 17.24 4.94
C LEU A 398 11.72 18.75 4.93
N ALA A 399 10.60 19.38 5.25
CA ALA A 399 10.51 20.81 5.53
C ALA A 399 10.24 21.02 7.02
N VAL A 400 10.76 22.08 7.60
CA VAL A 400 10.61 22.39 9.01
C VAL A 400 10.36 23.89 9.20
N ARG A 401 9.44 24.23 10.09
CA ARG A 401 9.24 25.60 10.56
C ARG A 401 10.50 26.06 11.30
N ARG A 402 11.03 27.25 10.97
CA ARG A 402 12.24 27.78 11.61
C ARG A 402 12.14 27.83 13.13
N GLU A 403 10.97 28.19 13.66
CA GLU A 403 10.70 28.18 15.10
C GLU A 403 10.82 26.77 15.71
N ALA A 404 10.23 25.78 15.08
CA ALA A 404 10.32 24.40 15.52
C ALA A 404 11.76 23.85 15.45
N PHE A 405 12.50 24.22 14.39
CA PHE A 405 13.92 23.89 14.26
C PHE A 405 14.74 24.47 15.41
N ALA A 406 14.52 25.76 15.72
CA ALA A 406 15.20 26.46 16.82
C ALA A 406 14.84 25.87 18.19
N ALA A 407 13.56 25.53 18.42
CA ALA A 407 13.07 24.96 19.67
C ALA A 407 13.77 23.65 20.06
N VAL A 408 14.17 22.83 19.10
CA VAL A 408 14.87 21.56 19.35
C VAL A 408 16.39 21.66 19.14
N GLY A 409 16.92 22.83 18.79
CA GLY A 409 18.35 23.08 18.60
C GLY A 409 18.96 22.42 17.36
N GLY A 410 18.17 22.20 16.32
CA GLY A 410 18.62 21.65 15.04
C GLY A 410 19.01 20.18 15.08
N PHE A 411 19.82 19.74 14.12
CA PHE A 411 20.33 18.36 14.03
C PHE A 411 21.53 18.15 14.94
N ARG A 412 21.66 16.96 15.54
CA ARG A 412 22.80 16.63 16.38
C ARG A 412 24.03 16.23 15.56
N ALA A 413 25.20 16.77 15.90
CA ALA A 413 26.46 16.56 15.19
C ALA A 413 26.98 15.10 15.19
N GLU A 414 26.54 14.29 16.14
CA GLU A 414 26.97 12.88 16.25
C GLU A 414 26.49 11.99 15.11
N TYR A 415 25.46 12.40 14.37
CA TYR A 415 24.92 11.71 13.21
C TYR A 415 25.59 12.20 11.93
N HIS A 416 26.61 11.46 11.47
CA HIS A 416 27.40 11.88 10.30
C HIS A 416 26.80 11.51 8.95
N ALA A 417 25.99 10.44 8.87
CA ALA A 417 25.54 9.91 7.58
C ALA A 417 24.09 9.38 7.57
N ALA A 418 23.49 9.14 8.69
CA ALA A 418 22.10 8.69 8.80
C ALA A 418 21.63 8.74 10.27
N GLY A 419 20.31 8.73 10.49
CA GLY A 419 19.67 8.73 11.79
C GLY A 419 19.47 10.11 12.41
N ASP A 420 20.02 11.15 11.81
CA ASP A 420 19.84 12.54 12.19
C ASP A 420 18.39 12.99 12.01
N ASP A 421 17.75 12.56 10.93
CA ASP A 421 16.33 12.79 10.64
C ASP A 421 15.40 12.07 11.65
N VAL A 422 15.72 10.83 12.04
CA VAL A 422 14.97 10.09 13.05
C VAL A 422 15.06 10.77 14.41
N ASP A 423 16.29 11.10 14.86
CA ASP A 423 16.52 11.84 16.11
C ASP A 423 15.80 13.19 16.11
N PHE A 424 15.89 13.93 15.00
CA PHE A 424 15.27 15.22 14.84
C PHE A 424 13.74 15.16 14.92
N CYS A 425 13.12 14.22 14.19
CA CYS A 425 11.67 14.00 14.22
C CYS A 425 11.18 13.63 15.62
N TRP A 426 11.88 12.74 16.31
CA TRP A 426 11.50 12.34 17.67
C TRP A 426 11.59 13.50 18.67
N ARG A 427 12.62 14.36 18.57
CA ARG A 427 12.74 15.56 19.41
C ARG A 427 11.66 16.61 19.13
N LEU A 428 11.25 16.77 17.86
CA LEU A 428 10.11 17.61 17.52
C LEU A 428 8.82 17.13 18.17
N LEU A 429 8.54 15.81 18.08
CA LEU A 429 7.36 15.19 18.73
C LEU A 429 7.40 15.33 20.25
N GLU A 430 8.58 15.18 20.88
CA GLU A 430 8.80 15.33 22.33
C GLU A 430 8.62 16.81 22.76
N ALA A 431 8.92 17.75 21.89
CA ALA A 431 8.67 19.19 22.10
C ALA A 431 7.20 19.58 21.84
N GLY A 432 6.33 18.65 21.49
CA GLY A 432 4.90 18.88 21.26
C GLY A 432 4.50 19.29 19.85
N TRP A 433 5.45 19.34 18.90
CA TRP A 433 5.16 19.61 17.50
C TRP A 433 4.53 18.41 16.81
N ARG A 434 3.67 18.66 15.82
CA ARG A 434 3.15 17.63 14.90
C ARG A 434 4.04 17.51 13.67
N LEU A 435 4.13 16.29 13.13
CA LEU A 435 4.73 16.01 11.84
C LEU A 435 3.64 15.67 10.85
N GLU A 436 3.60 16.33 9.71
CA GLU A 436 2.61 16.11 8.67
C GLU A 436 3.22 15.41 7.45
N TYR A 437 2.58 14.35 6.99
CA TYR A 437 2.92 13.66 5.77
C TYR A 437 2.05 14.19 4.61
N VAL A 438 2.69 14.73 3.60
CA VAL A 438 2.06 15.33 2.43
C VAL A 438 2.31 14.43 1.22
N ALA A 439 1.35 13.56 0.92
CA ALA A 439 1.51 12.52 -0.09
C ALA A 439 1.79 13.04 -1.51
N ALA A 440 1.37 14.27 -1.83
CA ALA A 440 1.62 14.92 -3.13
C ALA A 440 2.99 15.62 -3.24
N ALA A 441 3.67 15.87 -2.11
CA ALA A 441 4.97 16.54 -2.11
C ALA A 441 6.09 15.54 -2.43
N MET A 442 6.22 15.16 -3.69
CA MET A 442 7.12 14.09 -4.15
C MET A 442 8.53 14.59 -4.46
N VAL A 443 9.52 13.75 -4.15
CA VAL A 443 10.87 13.86 -4.70
C VAL A 443 11.28 12.55 -5.34
N TRP A 444 11.91 12.61 -6.50
CA TRP A 444 12.52 11.46 -7.16
C TRP A 444 13.90 11.25 -6.54
N HIS A 445 14.10 10.13 -5.83
CA HIS A 445 15.31 9.88 -5.06
C HIS A 445 16.08 8.69 -5.64
N TYR A 446 17.26 8.93 -6.20
CA TYR A 446 18.13 7.89 -6.71
C TYR A 446 18.59 6.95 -5.61
N ARG A 447 18.27 5.67 -5.73
CA ARG A 447 18.83 4.64 -4.86
C ARG A 447 20.27 4.33 -5.23
N ARG A 448 20.99 3.65 -4.35
CA ARG A 448 22.38 3.29 -4.62
C ARG A 448 22.50 2.48 -5.91
N PHE A 449 23.49 2.81 -6.74
CA PHE A 449 23.66 2.25 -8.08
C PHE A 449 24.24 0.83 -8.10
N THR A 450 24.80 0.34 -7.00
CA THR A 450 25.43 -0.98 -6.88
C THR A 450 25.08 -1.68 -5.57
N ALA A 451 25.06 -3.01 -5.57
CA ALA A 451 24.85 -3.82 -4.36
C ALA A 451 25.88 -3.50 -3.25
N ARG A 452 27.16 -3.23 -3.61
CA ARG A 452 28.20 -2.87 -2.64
C ARG A 452 27.90 -1.52 -1.96
N ALA A 453 27.46 -0.52 -2.72
CA ALA A 453 27.10 0.79 -2.18
C ALA A 453 25.86 0.67 -1.28
N TYR A 454 24.88 -0.12 -1.68
CA TYR A 454 23.70 -0.44 -0.88
C TYR A 454 24.07 -1.11 0.46
N LEU A 455 24.90 -2.15 0.45
CA LEU A 455 25.30 -2.83 1.69
C LEU A 455 26.15 -1.90 2.60
N ARG A 456 26.97 -1.02 2.02
CA ARG A 456 27.68 0.02 2.78
C ARG A 456 26.70 0.99 3.46
N GLN A 457 25.64 1.39 2.75
CA GLN A 457 24.57 2.20 3.33
C GLN A 457 23.87 1.47 4.48
N GLN A 458 23.57 0.17 4.34
CA GLN A 458 22.98 -0.63 5.41
C GLN A 458 23.88 -0.75 6.66
N TRP A 459 25.21 -0.82 6.46
CA TRP A 459 26.18 -0.73 7.55
C TRP A 459 26.10 0.63 8.26
N GLY A 460 25.99 1.72 7.49
CA GLY A 460 25.79 3.08 8.03
C GLY A 460 24.50 3.19 8.86
N TYR A 461 23.40 2.60 8.38
CA TYR A 461 22.13 2.55 9.12
C TYR A 461 22.23 1.76 10.44
N GLY A 462 22.96 0.63 10.45
CA GLY A 462 23.24 -0.10 11.69
C GLY A 462 24.05 0.71 12.71
N LYS A 463 25.03 1.54 12.24
CA LYS A 463 25.73 2.50 13.10
C LYS A 463 24.77 3.57 13.65
N ALA A 464 23.92 4.12 12.81
CA ALA A 464 22.92 5.12 13.21
C ALA A 464 21.95 4.56 14.26
N GLU A 465 21.48 3.33 14.10
CA GLU A 465 20.65 2.67 15.11
C GLU A 465 21.34 2.54 16.45
N ALA A 466 22.64 2.26 16.48
CA ALA A 466 23.42 2.21 17.73
C ALA A 466 23.52 3.58 18.41
N LEU A 467 23.65 4.66 17.63
CA LEU A 467 23.62 6.03 18.15
C LEU A 467 22.23 6.41 18.67
N LEU A 468 21.18 6.08 17.90
CA LEU A 468 19.79 6.31 18.33
C LEU A 468 19.45 5.53 19.61
N MET A 469 19.91 4.30 19.76
CA MET A 469 19.74 3.54 21.01
C MET A 469 20.39 4.23 22.20
N ARG A 470 21.49 4.94 22.01
CA ARG A 470 22.15 5.70 23.07
C ARG A 470 21.32 6.92 23.51
N GLY A 471 20.74 7.63 22.55
CA GLY A 471 19.94 8.83 22.80
C GLY A 471 18.49 8.55 23.20
N HIS A 472 17.90 7.47 22.67
CA HIS A 472 16.47 7.13 22.77
C HIS A 472 16.28 5.65 23.10
N GLY A 473 16.95 5.16 24.14
CA GLY A 473 16.98 3.72 24.50
C GLY A 473 15.61 3.11 24.76
N GLU A 474 14.64 3.89 25.25
CA GLU A 474 13.25 3.48 25.49
C GLU A 474 12.47 3.15 24.19
N ARG A 475 12.91 3.69 23.07
CA ARG A 475 12.32 3.45 21.74
C ARG A 475 12.86 2.19 21.06
N PHE A 476 13.70 1.40 21.73
CA PHE A 476 14.27 0.18 21.20
C PHE A 476 13.86 -1.05 21.98
N GLY A 477 13.57 -2.15 21.29
CA GLY A 477 13.30 -3.45 21.87
C GLY A 477 14.59 -4.23 22.18
N LEU A 478 14.49 -5.30 22.96
CA LEU A 478 15.63 -6.19 23.31
C LEU A 478 16.35 -6.77 22.08
N SER A 479 15.66 -6.92 20.96
CA SER A 479 16.27 -7.33 19.68
C SER A 479 17.03 -6.20 18.98
N GLY A 480 17.06 -4.99 19.55
CA GLY A 480 17.69 -3.80 18.98
C GLY A 480 16.92 -3.17 17.81
N GLY A 481 15.67 -3.58 17.56
CA GLY A 481 14.79 -2.94 16.58
C GLY A 481 14.08 -1.75 17.19
N ALA A 482 13.95 -0.66 16.40
CA ALA A 482 13.18 0.52 16.81
C ALA A 482 11.70 0.16 17.00
N ARG A 483 11.08 0.72 18.04
CA ARG A 483 9.65 0.61 18.33
C ARG A 483 8.96 1.86 17.81
N TRP A 484 8.26 1.69 16.70
CA TRP A 484 7.45 2.73 16.11
C TRP A 484 6.01 2.62 16.60
N ARG A 485 5.35 3.75 16.83
CA ARG A 485 3.90 3.81 17.08
C ARG A 485 3.12 3.53 15.82
N GLY A 486 3.61 4.07 14.71
CA GLY A 486 3.05 3.90 13.39
C GLY A 486 3.58 2.70 12.62
N ALA A 487 3.23 2.65 11.34
CA ALA A 487 3.72 1.68 10.38
C ALA A 487 4.78 2.29 9.48
N VAL A 488 5.86 1.53 9.22
CA VAL A 488 6.82 1.88 8.18
C VAL A 488 6.13 1.66 6.83
N TYR A 489 5.93 2.74 6.09
CA TYR A 489 5.40 2.68 4.75
C TYR A 489 6.53 2.29 3.80
N GLU A 490 6.47 1.06 3.29
CA GLU A 490 7.29 0.62 2.17
C GLU A 490 6.38 0.14 1.05
N PRO A 491 6.59 0.58 -0.21
CA PRO A 491 5.81 0.08 -1.32
C PRO A 491 6.05 -1.42 -1.48
N ALA A 492 4.97 -2.18 -1.39
CA ALA A 492 4.81 -3.55 -1.86
C ALA A 492 5.82 -4.61 -1.41
N ALA A 493 6.30 -4.60 -0.20
CA ALA A 493 7.12 -5.70 0.26
C ALA A 493 6.30 -6.93 0.67
N GLY A 494 6.86 -8.07 0.31
CA GLY A 494 6.26 -9.39 0.44
C GLY A 494 5.80 -9.77 1.84
N ARG A 495 4.82 -10.63 1.86
CA ARG A 495 4.00 -11.02 3.00
C ARG A 495 4.61 -12.14 3.82
N LEU A 496 4.82 -11.91 5.10
CA LEU A 496 4.96 -12.94 6.12
C LEU A 496 4.03 -12.59 7.29
N GLY A 497 2.86 -13.25 7.35
CA GLY A 497 1.94 -13.22 8.49
C GLY A 497 1.01 -12.00 8.57
N GLU A 498 -0.18 -12.22 9.10
CA GLU A 498 -1.30 -11.27 9.13
C GLU A 498 -1.28 -10.29 10.33
N SER A 499 -0.15 -10.07 10.98
CA SER A 499 -0.04 -9.12 12.09
C SER A 499 0.48 -7.76 11.62
N GLY A 500 -0.34 -7.02 10.85
CA GLY A 500 -0.07 -5.62 10.55
C GLY A 500 -0.47 -4.72 11.72
N VAL A 501 0.32 -3.70 12.02
CA VAL A 501 -0.18 -2.56 12.79
C VAL A 501 -1.05 -1.76 11.86
N MET A 502 -2.30 -1.59 12.25
CA MET A 502 -3.28 -0.81 11.55
C MET A 502 -3.06 0.66 11.87
N VAL A 503 -2.68 1.46 10.88
CA VAL A 503 -2.43 2.89 11.02
C VAL A 503 -3.69 3.70 10.76
N TYR A 504 -4.65 3.14 10.02
CA TYR A 504 -5.88 3.82 9.65
C TYR A 504 -7.13 3.02 10.06
N GLY A 505 -8.03 3.66 10.79
CA GLY A 505 -9.36 3.20 11.14
C GLY A 505 -10.38 4.27 10.76
N GLY A 506 -10.56 4.53 9.47
CA GLY A 506 -11.51 5.55 8.96
C GLY A 506 -12.82 4.95 8.48
N THR A 507 -13.69 5.82 7.99
CA THR A 507 -15.06 5.54 7.53
C THR A 507 -15.12 4.48 6.42
N PHE A 508 -14.06 4.34 5.61
CA PHE A 508 -13.92 3.28 4.62
C PHE A 508 -13.03 2.20 5.19
N GLY A 509 -13.58 1.50 6.10
CA GLY A 509 -13.09 0.36 6.81
C GLY A 509 -11.87 -0.35 6.30
N MET A 510 -11.37 -1.17 7.11
CA MET A 510 -10.26 -2.03 6.77
C MET A 510 -10.80 -3.40 6.62
N ALA A 511 -11.09 -3.78 5.39
CA ALA A 511 -11.23 -5.19 5.10
C ALA A 511 -9.97 -5.90 5.62
N GLY A 512 -10.10 -7.00 6.30
CA GLY A 512 -8.97 -7.81 6.78
C GLY A 512 -8.03 -8.22 5.63
N TYR A 513 -8.50 -8.16 4.38
CA TYR A 513 -7.76 -8.35 3.15
C TYR A 513 -7.23 -7.04 2.53
N GLN A 514 -7.64 -5.85 3.04
CA GLN A 514 -7.29 -4.52 2.52
C GLN A 514 -6.34 -3.73 3.42
N ILE A 515 -5.37 -4.33 4.03
CA ILE A 515 -4.42 -3.60 4.85
C ILE A 515 -3.48 -2.80 3.94
N VAL A 516 -3.69 -1.49 3.90
CA VAL A 516 -2.90 -0.55 3.10
C VAL A 516 -1.50 -0.39 3.67
N TYR A 517 -1.41 -0.23 4.99
CA TYR A 517 -0.14 -0.10 5.71
C TYR A 517 0.16 -1.38 6.47
N ARG A 518 1.08 -2.20 5.98
CA ARG A 518 1.49 -3.46 6.64
C ARG A 518 2.91 -3.37 7.17
N ARG A 519 3.14 -3.92 8.37
CA ARG A 519 4.49 -4.34 8.72
C ARG A 519 4.90 -5.49 7.80
N LEU A 520 6.03 -5.29 7.13
CA LEU A 520 6.56 -6.19 6.13
C LEU A 520 6.88 -7.58 6.68
N VAL A 521 7.28 -7.66 7.96
CA VAL A 521 7.82 -8.86 8.55
C VAL A 521 7.40 -8.91 10.03
N PRO A 522 6.87 -10.03 10.54
CA PRO A 522 6.66 -10.22 11.97
C PRO A 522 7.96 -10.00 12.74
N GLY A 523 7.89 -9.44 13.95
CA GLY A 523 9.08 -9.14 14.75
C GLY A 523 10.01 -10.34 14.99
N TRP A 524 9.48 -11.57 15.06
CA TRP A 524 10.27 -12.80 15.18
C TRP A 524 11.07 -13.13 13.91
N ALA A 525 10.55 -12.79 12.74
CA ALA A 525 11.24 -13.06 11.49
C ALA A 525 12.48 -12.21 11.32
N TRP A 526 12.48 -10.98 11.87
CA TRP A 526 13.70 -10.17 11.95
C TRP A 526 14.77 -10.84 12.81
N LEU A 527 14.37 -11.52 13.89
CA LEU A 527 15.32 -12.22 14.77
C LEU A 527 16.08 -13.30 14.00
N VAL A 528 15.37 -14.12 13.21
CA VAL A 528 15.99 -15.23 12.44
C VAL A 528 16.87 -14.77 11.28
N MET A 529 16.74 -13.52 10.83
CA MET A 529 17.54 -12.96 9.75
C MET A 529 18.76 -12.15 10.26
N THR A 530 18.93 -11.97 11.57
CA THR A 530 19.98 -11.12 12.16
C THR A 530 21.18 -11.93 12.65
N VAL A 531 22.28 -11.23 12.96
CA VAL A 531 23.54 -11.83 13.44
C VAL A 531 23.35 -12.77 14.66
N PRO A 532 22.56 -12.47 15.71
CA PRO A 532 22.36 -13.40 16.81
C PRO A 532 21.90 -14.80 16.38
N TRP A 533 21.01 -14.90 15.40
CA TRP A 533 20.58 -16.18 14.84
C TRP A 533 21.74 -16.93 14.19
N TRP A 534 22.53 -16.25 13.37
CA TRP A 534 23.67 -16.85 12.69
C TRP A 534 24.79 -17.27 13.65
N LEU A 535 24.97 -16.56 14.78
CA LEU A 535 25.88 -17.01 15.85
C LEU A 535 25.41 -18.32 16.47
N VAL A 536 24.10 -18.49 16.72
CA VAL A 536 23.55 -19.76 17.19
C VAL A 536 23.75 -20.86 16.15
N VAL A 537 23.48 -20.59 14.87
CA VAL A 537 23.73 -21.53 13.76
C VAL A 537 25.19 -21.96 13.73
N CYS A 538 26.15 -21.03 13.78
CA CYS A 538 27.57 -21.33 13.79
C CYS A 538 27.95 -22.15 15.04
N GLY A 539 27.43 -21.82 16.21
CA GLY A 539 27.64 -22.59 17.45
C GLY A 539 27.16 -24.04 17.32
N LEU A 540 25.97 -24.24 16.75
CA LEU A 540 25.43 -25.58 16.50
C LEU A 540 26.27 -26.36 15.46
N MET A 541 26.72 -25.69 14.40
CA MET A 541 27.60 -26.31 13.39
C MET A 541 28.94 -26.75 14.01
N MET A 542 29.52 -25.92 14.87
CA MET A 542 30.76 -26.29 15.62
C MET A 542 30.51 -27.43 16.57
N ALA A 543 29.41 -27.44 17.32
CA ALA A 543 29.01 -28.55 18.16
C ALA A 543 28.78 -29.85 17.40
N GLY A 544 28.43 -29.71 16.11
CA GLY A 544 28.24 -30.79 15.15
C GLY A 544 29.50 -31.63 14.91
N PHE A 545 30.72 -31.11 15.12
CA PHE A 545 31.96 -31.91 15.09
C PHE A 545 32.00 -32.99 16.16
N ARG A 546 31.24 -32.81 17.24
CA ARG A 546 31.12 -33.80 18.33
C ARG A 546 29.82 -34.60 18.28
N ARG A 547 28.74 -34.00 17.74
CA ARG A 547 27.40 -34.60 17.68
C ARG A 547 26.73 -34.18 16.37
N VAL A 548 26.59 -35.11 15.44
CA VAL A 548 26.03 -34.87 14.11
C VAL A 548 24.61 -34.24 14.14
N GLU A 549 23.84 -34.52 15.21
CA GLU A 549 22.52 -33.95 15.42
C GLU A 549 22.55 -32.43 15.53
N MET A 550 23.58 -31.87 16.12
CA MET A 550 23.77 -30.44 16.26
C MET A 550 24.08 -29.80 14.89
N ALA A 551 24.86 -30.47 14.05
CA ALA A 551 25.09 -30.01 12.68
C ALA A 551 23.80 -30.01 11.86
N VAL A 552 23.00 -31.08 11.96
CA VAL A 552 21.70 -31.15 11.25
C VAL A 552 20.77 -30.03 11.71
N LEU A 553 20.67 -29.81 13.03
CA LEU A 553 19.86 -28.71 13.56
C LEU A 553 20.40 -27.35 13.07
N GLY A 554 21.71 -27.16 13.07
CA GLY A 554 22.36 -25.96 12.55
C GLY A 554 22.04 -25.73 11.06
N LEU A 555 22.05 -26.79 10.22
CA LEU A 555 21.66 -26.70 8.82
C LEU A 555 20.18 -26.33 8.62
N VAL A 556 19.29 -26.97 9.40
CA VAL A 556 17.85 -26.63 9.39
C VAL A 556 17.65 -25.17 9.78
N MET A 557 18.27 -24.70 10.83
CA MET A 557 18.20 -23.31 11.25
C MET A 557 18.80 -22.35 10.24
N ALA A 558 19.88 -22.71 9.54
CA ALA A 558 20.45 -21.92 8.44
C ALA A 558 19.53 -21.82 7.23
N ALA A 559 18.76 -22.86 6.95
CA ALA A 559 17.80 -22.85 5.84
C ALA A 559 16.64 -21.87 6.07
N VAL A 560 16.23 -21.62 7.32
CA VAL A 560 15.09 -20.76 7.64
C VAL A 560 15.22 -19.35 7.04
N PRO A 561 16.27 -18.54 7.33
CA PRO A 561 16.40 -17.19 6.76
C PRO A 561 16.56 -17.21 5.23
N VAL A 562 17.17 -18.27 4.68
CA VAL A 562 17.39 -18.42 3.23
C VAL A 562 16.05 -18.63 2.51
N VAL A 563 15.21 -19.56 3.02
CA VAL A 563 13.87 -19.82 2.46
C VAL A 563 12.94 -18.62 2.67
N MET A 564 12.97 -18.02 3.85
CA MET A 564 12.20 -16.80 4.12
C MET A 564 12.60 -15.66 3.19
N GLY A 565 13.89 -15.43 3.01
CA GLY A 565 14.40 -14.42 2.08
C GLY A 565 13.95 -14.67 0.65
N TRP A 566 13.92 -15.92 0.19
CA TRP A 566 13.39 -16.30 -1.11
C TRP A 566 11.90 -15.97 -1.25
N TRP A 567 11.12 -16.34 -0.24
CA TRP A 567 9.70 -16.07 -0.23
C TRP A 567 9.41 -14.55 -0.22
N MET A 568 10.17 -13.77 0.56
CA MET A 568 10.10 -12.31 0.57
C MET A 568 10.44 -11.72 -0.80
N ALA A 569 11.57 -12.13 -1.38
CA ALA A 569 12.03 -11.63 -2.68
C ALA A 569 11.03 -11.91 -3.82
N ARG A 570 10.28 -13.00 -3.75
CA ARG A 570 9.21 -13.31 -4.71
C ARG A 570 8.04 -12.32 -4.64
N GLY A 571 7.78 -11.77 -3.46
CA GLY A 571 6.70 -10.80 -3.25
C GLY A 571 7.06 -9.35 -3.59
N LEU A 572 8.36 -9.05 -3.77
CA LEU A 572 8.86 -7.72 -4.10
C LEU A 572 8.79 -7.49 -5.61
N ARG A 573 8.32 -6.31 -6.03
CA ARG A 573 8.28 -5.90 -7.43
C ARG A 573 9.52 -5.07 -7.78
N MET A 574 10.08 -5.32 -8.95
CA MET A 574 11.23 -4.61 -9.51
C MET A 574 10.84 -3.73 -10.70
N GLY A 575 9.54 -3.63 -10.98
CA GLY A 575 8.97 -3.01 -12.16
C GLY A 575 8.76 -4.01 -13.29
N VAL A 576 7.78 -3.70 -14.17
CA VAL A 576 7.30 -4.61 -15.24
C VAL A 576 8.45 -5.21 -16.06
N LYS A 577 9.42 -4.39 -16.44
CA LYS A 577 10.59 -4.82 -17.22
C LYS A 577 11.48 -5.87 -16.54
N TRP A 578 11.57 -5.86 -15.20
CA TRP A 578 12.55 -6.64 -14.44
C TRP A 578 11.93 -7.76 -13.61
N ASP A 579 10.61 -7.78 -13.44
CA ASP A 579 9.91 -8.78 -12.62
C ASP A 579 10.10 -10.22 -13.16
N GLY A 580 10.27 -10.37 -14.48
CA GLY A 580 10.57 -11.64 -15.14
C GLY A 580 12.07 -12.00 -15.21
N ASP A 581 13.00 -11.08 -14.89
CA ASP A 581 14.45 -11.31 -14.97
C ASP A 581 14.94 -12.18 -13.80
N ALA A 582 15.31 -13.42 -14.11
CA ALA A 582 15.78 -14.38 -13.11
C ALA A 582 17.07 -13.90 -12.41
N GLY A 583 18.00 -13.25 -13.14
CA GLY A 583 19.24 -12.73 -12.58
C GLY A 583 19.00 -11.60 -11.60
N ALA A 584 18.08 -10.67 -11.91
CA ALA A 584 17.66 -9.63 -11.00
C ALA A 584 16.99 -10.23 -9.74
N ARG A 585 16.15 -11.26 -9.92
CA ARG A 585 15.44 -11.94 -8.84
C ARG A 585 16.40 -12.65 -7.87
N TRP A 586 17.42 -13.34 -8.38
CA TRP A 586 18.45 -13.97 -7.55
C TRP A 586 19.28 -12.95 -6.79
N ARG A 587 19.65 -11.82 -7.42
CA ARG A 587 20.34 -10.72 -6.73
C ARG A 587 19.48 -10.12 -5.63
N LEU A 588 18.21 -9.84 -5.92
CA LEU A 588 17.26 -9.33 -4.92
C LEU A 588 17.16 -10.27 -3.71
N TRP A 589 17.01 -11.57 -3.96
CA TRP A 589 17.02 -12.58 -2.89
C TRP A 589 18.29 -12.51 -2.04
N GLY A 590 19.45 -12.46 -2.68
CA GLY A 590 20.73 -12.32 -1.97
C GLY A 590 20.78 -11.04 -1.11
N LEU A 591 20.30 -9.92 -1.63
CA LEU A 591 20.24 -8.66 -0.89
C LEU A 591 19.27 -8.74 0.30
N VAL A 592 18.11 -9.37 0.13
CA VAL A 592 17.11 -9.58 1.21
C VAL A 592 17.68 -10.42 2.34
N VAL A 593 18.47 -11.45 2.04
CA VAL A 593 19.10 -12.32 3.07
C VAL A 593 20.27 -11.62 3.76
N VAL A 594 21.12 -10.91 2.99
CA VAL A 594 22.38 -10.34 3.51
C VAL A 594 22.15 -9.02 4.24
N GLN A 595 21.18 -8.20 3.82
CA GLN A 595 20.94 -6.87 4.38
C GLN A 595 20.72 -6.89 5.90
N PRO A 596 19.83 -7.72 6.48
CA PRO A 596 19.60 -7.74 7.92
C PRO A 596 20.84 -8.17 8.71
N VAL A 597 21.66 -9.04 8.14
CA VAL A 597 22.92 -9.47 8.75
C VAL A 597 23.90 -8.30 8.83
N VAL A 598 24.13 -7.61 7.70
CA VAL A 598 25.03 -6.46 7.62
C VAL A 598 24.60 -5.34 8.58
N ARG A 599 23.31 -5.00 8.59
CA ARG A 599 22.76 -3.94 9.43
C ARG A 599 22.84 -4.29 10.91
N SER A 600 22.48 -5.52 11.29
CA SER A 600 22.57 -5.97 12.68
C SER A 600 24.01 -6.16 13.16
N ALA A 601 24.94 -6.58 12.30
CA ALA A 601 26.36 -6.65 12.61
C ALA A 601 26.93 -5.25 12.93
N ALA A 602 26.61 -4.27 12.11
CA ALA A 602 27.02 -2.88 12.34
C ALA A 602 26.43 -2.35 13.65
N ARG A 603 25.15 -2.59 13.91
CA ARG A 603 24.47 -2.18 15.14
C ARG A 603 25.13 -2.79 16.38
N LEU A 604 25.39 -4.09 16.37
CA LEU A 604 26.08 -4.77 17.47
C LEU A 604 27.50 -4.24 17.69
N TRP A 605 28.29 -4.11 16.61
CA TRP A 605 29.66 -3.62 16.65
C TRP A 605 29.77 -2.20 17.24
N TRP A 606 28.92 -1.28 16.76
CA TRP A 606 28.87 0.09 17.25
C TRP A 606 28.20 0.20 18.60
N GLY A 607 27.20 -0.65 18.89
CA GLY A 607 26.58 -0.74 20.20
C GLY A 607 27.57 -1.09 21.30
N LEU A 608 28.44 -2.09 21.05
CA LEU A 608 29.55 -2.45 21.94
C LEU A 608 30.55 -1.30 22.13
N ARG A 609 30.93 -0.61 21.04
CA ARG A 609 31.88 0.50 21.09
C ARG A 609 31.35 1.73 21.82
N LEU A 610 30.07 2.01 21.69
CA LEU A 610 29.40 3.18 22.27
C LEU A 610 28.83 2.91 23.66
N GLY A 611 28.89 1.66 24.15
CA GLY A 611 28.23 1.24 25.38
C GLY A 611 26.70 1.37 25.31
N SER A 612 26.14 1.38 24.10
CA SER A 612 24.70 1.49 23.88
C SER A 612 24.05 0.12 23.83
N TRP A 613 23.32 -0.20 24.88
CA TRP A 613 22.49 -1.40 24.97
C TRP A 613 21.02 -1.00 24.88
N PRO A 614 20.12 -1.87 24.36
CA PRO A 614 18.70 -1.62 24.46
C PRO A 614 18.36 -1.39 25.93
N GLY A 615 18.18 -0.15 26.31
CA GLY A 615 17.87 0.27 27.68
C GLY A 615 16.39 0.05 27.93
N GLY A 616 16.00 -1.22 28.07
CA GLY A 616 14.70 -1.53 28.61
C GLY A 616 14.64 -1.04 30.06
N ARG A 617 14.20 0.20 30.36
CA ARG A 617 13.32 0.33 31.52
C ARG A 617 12.28 -0.79 31.33
N ARG A 618 12.08 -1.60 32.38
CA ARG A 618 11.00 -2.58 32.52
C ARG A 618 9.62 -1.88 32.34
N GLY A 619 9.41 -1.24 31.23
CA GLY A 619 8.09 -0.92 30.72
C GLY A 619 7.50 -2.27 30.36
N GLU A 620 6.45 -2.63 31.05
CA GLU A 620 5.67 -3.83 30.95
C GLU A 620 5.80 -4.50 29.59
N TRP A 621 6.47 -5.65 29.59
CA TRP A 621 6.41 -6.59 28.48
C TRP A 621 4.97 -7.08 28.44
N ARG A 622 4.07 -6.27 27.91
CA ARG A 622 2.79 -6.79 27.47
C ARG A 622 3.13 -7.66 26.25
N TRP A 623 3.15 -8.95 26.50
CA TRP A 623 2.83 -9.88 25.45
C TRP A 623 1.64 -9.25 24.74
N PRO A 624 1.65 -9.15 23.37
CA PRO A 624 0.47 -8.69 22.69
C PRO A 624 -0.68 -9.49 23.27
N SER A 625 -1.53 -8.85 24.04
CA SER A 625 -2.71 -9.44 24.68
C SER A 625 -3.84 -9.65 23.68
N GLY A 626 -3.49 -9.76 22.41
CA GLY A 626 -4.32 -10.33 21.38
C GLY A 626 -4.14 -11.84 21.43
N ASP A 627 -5.23 -12.55 21.58
CA ASP A 627 -5.33 -13.98 21.39
C ASP A 627 -4.59 -14.41 20.12
N TRP A 628 -3.32 -14.78 20.25
CA TRP A 628 -2.53 -15.36 19.15
C TRP A 628 -3.10 -16.72 18.85
N LYS A 629 -4.13 -16.75 18.01
CA LYS A 629 -4.76 -17.97 17.52
C LYS A 629 -4.26 -18.22 16.12
N TRP A 630 -3.53 -19.30 15.94
CA TRP A 630 -3.13 -19.77 14.62
C TRP A 630 -4.36 -20.33 13.91
N ARG A 631 -4.69 -19.73 12.75
CA ARG A 631 -5.78 -20.22 11.92
C ARG A 631 -5.22 -21.14 10.84
N VAL A 632 -5.48 -22.43 10.99
CA VAL A 632 -5.07 -23.45 10.02
C VAL A 632 -6.30 -23.91 9.24
N ARG A 633 -6.23 -23.97 7.92
CA ARG A 633 -7.28 -24.58 7.11
C ARG A 633 -7.44 -26.04 7.50
N GLY A 634 -8.53 -26.38 8.20
CA GLY A 634 -8.73 -27.72 8.74
C GLY A 634 -9.29 -28.72 7.73
N VAL A 635 -10.26 -28.32 6.90
CA VAL A 635 -10.96 -29.20 5.94
C VAL A 635 -11.24 -28.43 4.65
N ARG A 636 -11.19 -29.09 3.50
CA ARG A 636 -11.57 -28.49 2.20
C ARG A 636 -12.97 -27.89 2.30
N GLY A 637 -13.12 -26.63 1.86
CA GLY A 637 -14.40 -25.95 1.79
C GLY A 637 -15.37 -26.66 0.85
N VAL A 638 -16.66 -26.57 1.15
CA VAL A 638 -17.73 -27.05 0.29
C VAL A 638 -18.44 -25.86 -0.30
N VAL A 639 -18.75 -25.90 -1.58
CA VAL A 639 -19.59 -24.93 -2.28
C VAL A 639 -20.97 -25.58 -2.51
N ARG A 640 -22.02 -24.80 -2.30
CA ARG A 640 -23.41 -25.14 -2.62
C ARG A 640 -24.00 -24.03 -3.46
N GLU A 641 -24.83 -24.39 -4.40
CA GLU A 641 -25.50 -23.47 -5.30
C GLU A 641 -27.01 -23.58 -5.14
N TYR A 642 -27.67 -22.43 -5.15
CA TYR A 642 -29.11 -22.32 -5.00
C TYR A 642 -29.67 -21.42 -6.08
N TRP A 643 -30.87 -21.73 -6.56
CA TRP A 643 -31.60 -20.95 -7.55
C TRP A 643 -32.87 -20.36 -6.95
N SER A 644 -33.22 -19.16 -7.38
CA SER A 644 -34.50 -18.50 -7.08
C SER A 644 -35.06 -17.86 -8.34
N ALA A 645 -36.19 -18.36 -8.85
CA ALA A 645 -36.91 -17.74 -9.95
C ALA A 645 -37.52 -16.35 -9.59
N GLY A 646 -37.75 -16.11 -8.28
CA GLY A 646 -38.23 -14.83 -7.76
C GLY A 646 -37.13 -13.78 -7.54
N GLY A 647 -35.88 -14.05 -7.94
CA GLY A 647 -34.77 -13.11 -7.78
C GLY A 647 -34.29 -12.93 -6.33
N VAL A 648 -34.67 -13.84 -5.42
CA VAL A 648 -34.23 -13.81 -4.02
C VAL A 648 -32.73 -14.11 -3.95
N GLY A 649 -31.98 -13.22 -3.35
CA GLY A 649 -30.52 -13.31 -3.27
C GLY A 649 -30.00 -13.78 -1.91
N ARG A 650 -28.70 -13.61 -1.72
CA ARG A 650 -27.94 -13.99 -0.51
C ARG A 650 -28.45 -13.32 0.77
N GLU A 651 -29.02 -12.12 0.68
CA GLU A 651 -29.48 -11.33 1.81
C GLU A 651 -30.59 -12.05 2.57
N ALA A 652 -31.51 -12.70 1.86
CA ALA A 652 -32.57 -13.51 2.47
C ALA A 652 -32.01 -14.73 3.21
N LEU A 653 -31.03 -15.41 2.62
CA LEU A 653 -30.34 -16.53 3.27
C LEU A 653 -29.60 -16.09 4.54
N LEU A 654 -28.85 -14.97 4.45
CA LEU A 654 -28.10 -14.41 5.57
C LEU A 654 -29.02 -13.99 6.71
N SER A 655 -30.15 -13.34 6.41
CA SER A 655 -31.15 -12.93 7.40
C SER A 655 -31.73 -14.11 8.16
N VAL A 656 -32.04 -15.22 7.48
CA VAL A 656 -32.55 -16.45 8.13
C VAL A 656 -31.47 -17.06 9.04
N LEU A 657 -30.21 -17.10 8.59
CA LEU A 657 -29.10 -17.65 9.37
C LEU A 657 -28.79 -16.77 10.59
N GLU A 658 -28.84 -15.46 10.46
CA GLU A 658 -28.67 -14.50 11.55
C GLU A 658 -29.76 -14.63 12.61
N GLY A 659 -31.00 -14.81 12.18
CA GLY A 659 -32.15 -15.03 13.07
C GLY A 659 -32.02 -16.30 13.93
N SER A 660 -31.14 -17.23 13.59
CA SER A 660 -30.87 -18.42 14.42
C SER A 660 -30.12 -18.11 15.74
N GLY A 661 -29.55 -16.90 15.88
CA GLY A 661 -28.84 -16.41 17.08
C GLY A 661 -27.52 -17.12 17.39
N LYS A 662 -27.06 -18.02 16.53
CA LYS A 662 -25.83 -18.84 16.70
C LYS A 662 -24.65 -18.35 15.90
N VAL A 663 -24.82 -17.30 15.10
CA VAL A 663 -23.85 -16.81 14.16
C VAL A 663 -23.38 -15.40 14.51
N ARG A 664 -22.14 -15.10 14.21
CA ARG A 664 -21.63 -13.74 14.14
C ARG A 664 -21.67 -13.29 12.69
N VAL A 665 -22.28 -12.15 12.43
CA VAL A 665 -22.25 -11.49 11.12
C VAL A 665 -20.91 -10.83 10.93
N GLY A 666 -20.31 -10.98 9.74
CA GLY A 666 -19.09 -10.31 9.35
C GLY A 666 -19.37 -8.90 8.84
N ASP A 667 -18.42 -8.01 9.08
CA ASP A 667 -18.44 -6.69 8.50
C ASP A 667 -18.03 -6.74 7.02
N GLU A 668 -18.19 -5.65 6.26
CA GLU A 668 -17.82 -5.57 4.84
C GLU A 668 -16.37 -5.94 4.55
N TRP A 669 -15.51 -5.81 5.54
CA TRP A 669 -14.07 -6.11 5.49
C TRP A 669 -13.65 -7.48 5.97
N ASP A 670 -14.57 -8.30 6.45
CA ASP A 670 -14.29 -9.69 6.75
C ASP A 670 -14.22 -10.54 5.48
N ASP A 671 -13.43 -11.60 5.47
CA ASP A 671 -13.34 -12.55 4.38
C ASP A 671 -14.45 -13.63 4.43
N TRP A 672 -15.47 -13.38 5.23
CA TRP A 672 -16.65 -14.22 5.45
C TRP A 672 -17.89 -13.35 5.74
N ASP A 673 -19.07 -13.86 5.41
CA ASP A 673 -20.34 -13.21 5.72
C ASP A 673 -20.84 -13.59 7.10
N LEU A 674 -20.75 -14.88 7.45
CA LEU A 674 -21.16 -15.42 8.72
C LEU A 674 -20.10 -16.33 9.30
N ARG A 675 -20.04 -16.39 10.63
CA ARG A 675 -19.12 -17.21 11.37
C ARG A 675 -19.79 -17.91 12.55
N TRP A 676 -19.66 -19.23 12.63
CA TRP A 676 -19.91 -19.98 13.86
C TRP A 676 -18.58 -20.24 14.56
N GLN A 677 -18.52 -19.97 15.84
CA GLN A 677 -17.38 -20.33 16.68
C GLN A 677 -17.89 -21.16 17.85
N ASP A 678 -17.24 -22.27 18.12
CA ASP A 678 -17.56 -23.10 19.27
C ASP A 678 -16.43 -23.11 20.31
N GLU A 679 -16.75 -23.66 21.49
CA GLU A 679 -15.80 -23.81 22.60
C GLU A 679 -14.65 -24.78 22.29
N GLY A 680 -14.76 -25.59 21.25
CA GLY A 680 -13.75 -26.58 20.82
C GLY A 680 -12.68 -26.06 19.87
N GLY A 681 -12.53 -24.74 19.69
CA GLY A 681 -11.48 -24.15 18.86
C GLY A 681 -11.67 -24.29 17.36
N TRP A 682 -12.90 -24.55 16.90
CA TRP A 682 -13.25 -24.59 15.49
C TRP A 682 -14.10 -23.39 15.09
N GLU A 683 -13.79 -22.88 13.93
CA GLU A 683 -14.52 -21.77 13.32
C GLU A 683 -15.04 -22.23 11.95
N VAL A 684 -16.34 -22.15 11.75
CA VAL A 684 -16.96 -22.35 10.43
C VAL A 684 -17.22 -20.98 9.84
N ARG A 685 -16.72 -20.73 8.64
CA ARG A 685 -16.92 -19.52 7.88
C ARG A 685 -17.79 -19.77 6.68
N VAL A 686 -18.76 -18.91 6.47
CA VAL A 686 -19.64 -18.91 5.31
C VAL A 686 -19.40 -17.65 4.53
N SER A 687 -19.17 -17.79 3.24
CA SER A 687 -19.10 -16.68 2.29
C SER A 687 -20.10 -16.94 1.19
N THR A 688 -20.82 -15.90 0.78
CA THR A 688 -21.90 -15.99 -0.19
C THR A 688 -21.73 -14.99 -1.31
N VAL A 689 -22.26 -15.30 -2.49
CA VAL A 689 -22.39 -14.37 -3.61
C VAL A 689 -23.67 -14.70 -4.38
N THR A 690 -24.34 -13.67 -4.91
CA THR A 690 -25.51 -13.85 -5.78
C THR A 690 -25.21 -13.30 -7.17
N GLU A 691 -25.52 -14.08 -8.18
CA GLU A 691 -25.50 -13.70 -9.59
C GLU A 691 -26.96 -13.53 -10.05
N TYR A 692 -27.28 -12.36 -10.56
CA TYR A 692 -28.64 -12.06 -11.05
C TYR A 692 -28.70 -12.32 -12.56
N HIS A 693 -29.64 -13.16 -12.97
CA HIS A 693 -29.94 -13.50 -14.34
C HIS A 693 -31.33 -12.98 -14.73
N ARG A 694 -31.64 -12.93 -16.01
CA ARG A 694 -32.97 -12.48 -16.49
C ARG A 694 -34.14 -13.30 -15.93
N GLU A 695 -33.92 -14.58 -15.64
CA GLU A 695 -34.92 -15.55 -15.19
C GLU A 695 -34.88 -15.83 -13.67
N GLY A 696 -34.04 -15.13 -12.93
CA GLY A 696 -33.89 -15.36 -11.50
C GLY A 696 -32.51 -15.03 -10.95
N ALA A 697 -32.21 -15.55 -9.79
CA ALA A 697 -30.93 -15.35 -9.11
C ALA A 697 -30.28 -16.68 -8.70
N ARG A 698 -28.97 -16.81 -8.92
CA ARG A 698 -28.14 -17.93 -8.49
C ARG A 698 -27.30 -17.50 -7.30
N THR A 699 -27.52 -18.11 -6.13
CA THR A 699 -26.74 -17.84 -4.92
C THR A 699 -25.74 -18.97 -4.68
N LYS A 700 -24.45 -18.65 -4.66
CA LYS A 700 -23.37 -19.59 -4.34
C LYS A 700 -22.96 -19.40 -2.88
N VAL A 701 -22.81 -20.47 -2.14
CA VAL A 701 -22.45 -20.51 -0.71
C VAL A 701 -21.20 -21.37 -0.51
N ARG A 702 -20.15 -20.77 0.00
CA ARG A 702 -18.90 -21.46 0.35
C ARG A 702 -18.81 -21.60 1.86
N MET A 703 -18.68 -22.81 2.34
CA MET A 703 -18.48 -23.14 3.74
C MET A 703 -17.07 -23.66 3.96
N GLY A 704 -16.28 -23.00 4.77
CA GLY A 704 -14.94 -23.39 5.14
C GLY A 704 -14.84 -23.66 6.64
N VAL A 705 -14.09 -24.68 7.03
CA VAL A 705 -13.81 -24.98 8.44
C VAL A 705 -12.35 -24.63 8.72
N VAL A 706 -12.15 -23.74 9.68
CA VAL A 706 -10.84 -23.25 10.11
C VAL A 706 -10.61 -23.71 11.54
N ALA A 707 -9.48 -24.34 11.77
CA ALA A 707 -9.05 -24.64 13.12
C ALA A 707 -8.35 -23.45 13.75
N VAL A 708 -8.71 -23.15 14.96
CA VAL A 708 -8.09 -22.09 15.76
C VAL A 708 -7.20 -22.77 16.81
N LEU A 709 -5.89 -22.78 16.55
CA LEU A 709 -4.90 -23.41 17.43
C LEU A 709 -4.36 -22.40 18.44
N GLY A 710 -4.38 -22.77 19.70
CA GLY A 710 -3.71 -22.01 20.76
C GLY A 710 -2.21 -22.31 20.82
N TRP A 711 -1.49 -21.63 21.71
CA TRP A 711 -0.04 -21.83 21.92
C TRP A 711 0.33 -23.26 22.37
N LEU A 712 -0.53 -23.88 23.15
CA LEU A 712 -0.32 -25.25 23.64
C LEU A 712 -0.28 -26.26 22.50
N GLU A 713 -1.18 -26.16 21.53
CA GLU A 713 -1.23 -27.07 20.39
C GLU A 713 -0.02 -26.89 19.46
N VAL A 714 0.45 -25.66 19.27
CA VAL A 714 1.66 -25.37 18.49
C VAL A 714 2.91 -25.90 19.19
N TRP A 715 3.01 -25.72 20.51
CA TRP A 715 4.11 -26.27 21.32
C TRP A 715 4.10 -27.80 21.28
N PHE A 716 2.94 -28.43 21.44
CA PHE A 716 2.77 -29.87 21.29
C PHE A 716 3.15 -30.37 19.90
N ALA A 717 2.79 -29.68 18.83
CA ALA A 717 3.22 -30.05 17.47
C ALA A 717 4.76 -30.03 17.34
N GLY A 718 5.41 -29.05 17.94
CA GLY A 718 6.88 -29.00 18.01
C GLY A 718 7.51 -30.17 18.77
N VAL A 719 6.90 -30.59 19.88
CA VAL A 719 7.33 -31.75 20.66
C VAL A 719 7.18 -33.05 19.84
N VAL A 720 6.08 -33.22 19.09
CA VAL A 720 5.87 -34.37 18.22
C VAL A 720 6.93 -34.46 17.11
N VAL A 721 7.21 -33.35 16.42
CA VAL A 721 8.26 -33.30 15.39
C VAL A 721 9.61 -33.71 16.00
N SER A 722 9.93 -33.20 17.19
CA SER A 722 11.15 -33.56 17.92
C SER A 722 11.19 -35.06 18.26
N THR A 723 10.07 -35.63 18.72
CA THR A 723 9.95 -37.05 19.07
C THR A 723 10.08 -37.95 17.82
N VAL A 724 9.46 -37.58 16.69
CA VAL A 724 9.61 -38.28 15.40
C VAL A 724 11.07 -38.32 14.97
N VAL A 725 11.76 -37.19 15.06
CA VAL A 725 13.20 -37.11 14.75
C VAL A 725 14.03 -38.02 15.65
N MET A 726 13.70 -38.11 16.95
CA MET A 726 14.41 -39.03 17.89
C MET A 726 14.14 -40.48 17.62
N VAL A 727 12.92 -40.85 17.22
CA VAL A 727 12.55 -42.24 16.85
C VAL A 727 13.23 -42.66 15.57
N LEU A 728 13.23 -41.81 14.53
CA LEU A 728 13.89 -42.09 13.24
C LEU A 728 15.40 -42.26 13.38
N ARG A 729 15.99 -41.78 14.47
CA ARG A 729 17.43 -41.89 14.79
C ARG A 729 17.78 -43.10 15.63
N GLY A 730 16.82 -43.92 16.02
CA GLY A 730 17.07 -45.05 16.89
C GLY A 730 17.54 -44.67 18.32
N THR A 731 17.38 -43.42 18.71
CA THR A 731 17.79 -42.93 20.04
C THR A 731 16.70 -43.09 21.10
N MET A 732 15.53 -43.56 20.70
CA MET A 732 14.41 -43.86 21.62
C MET A 732 13.94 -45.29 21.53
N ALA A 733 13.69 -45.91 22.67
CA ALA A 733 13.13 -47.23 22.78
C ALA A 733 11.62 -47.23 22.42
N VAL A 734 11.11 -48.39 21.99
CA VAL A 734 9.72 -48.66 21.56
C VAL A 734 8.61 -48.08 22.46
N PRO A 735 8.75 -47.88 23.79
CA PRO A 735 7.71 -47.27 24.63
C PRO A 735 7.36 -45.82 24.23
N ASN A 736 8.24 -45.11 23.54
CA ASN A 736 8.03 -43.72 23.14
C ASN A 736 7.25 -43.56 21.82
N VAL A 737 6.87 -44.67 21.17
CA VAL A 737 5.97 -44.66 20.00
C VAL A 737 4.51 -44.44 20.43
N ILE A 738 4.17 -44.73 21.71
CA ILE A 738 2.81 -44.53 22.25
C ILE A 738 2.35 -43.06 22.13
N PRO A 739 3.15 -42.03 22.48
CA PRO A 739 2.78 -40.63 22.26
C PRO A 739 2.52 -40.30 20.78
N LEU A 740 3.25 -40.92 19.85
CA LEU A 740 3.05 -40.70 18.41
C LEU A 740 1.73 -41.32 17.91
N ALA A 741 1.40 -42.52 18.39
CA ALA A 741 0.12 -43.19 18.10
C ALA A 741 -1.06 -42.38 18.70
N MET A 742 -0.92 -41.89 19.93
CA MET A 742 -1.89 -40.98 20.55
C MET A 742 -2.05 -39.69 19.73
N TRP A 743 -0.97 -39.13 19.22
CA TRP A 743 -1.02 -37.95 18.37
C TRP A 743 -1.64 -38.23 17.02
N GLY A 744 -1.32 -39.31 16.39
CA GLY A 744 -2.00 -39.76 15.16
C GLY A 744 -3.52 -39.88 15.40
N TRP A 745 -3.92 -40.41 16.56
CA TRP A 745 -5.33 -40.47 16.96
C TRP A 745 -5.91 -39.05 17.24
N VAL A 746 -5.21 -38.20 17.92
CA VAL A 746 -5.66 -36.80 18.18
C VAL A 746 -5.83 -36.02 16.88
N ILE A 747 -4.89 -36.10 15.94
CA ILE A 747 -5.00 -35.50 14.61
C ILE A 747 -6.17 -36.09 13.83
N TRP A 748 -6.36 -37.40 13.89
CA TRP A 748 -7.46 -38.08 13.24
C TRP A 748 -8.81 -37.70 13.85
N ASP A 749 -8.96 -37.72 15.18
CA ASP A 749 -10.15 -37.29 15.89
C ASP A 749 -10.46 -35.79 15.62
N TRP A 750 -9.46 -34.96 15.65
CA TRP A 750 -9.57 -33.56 15.33
C TRP A 750 -10.06 -33.34 13.89
N ARG A 751 -9.50 -34.09 12.91
CA ARG A 751 -9.97 -34.05 11.53
C ARG A 751 -11.42 -34.53 11.40
N GLN A 752 -11.80 -35.59 12.12
CA GLN A 752 -13.18 -36.10 12.12
C GLN A 752 -14.17 -35.07 12.66
N ARG A 753 -13.82 -34.39 13.76
CA ARG A 753 -14.64 -33.30 14.30
C ARG A 753 -14.79 -32.14 13.27
N GLY A 754 -13.74 -31.78 12.58
CA GLY A 754 -13.81 -30.78 11.50
C GLY A 754 -14.76 -31.21 10.37
N VAL A 755 -14.77 -32.49 9.98
CA VAL A 755 -15.69 -33.03 8.97
C VAL A 755 -17.12 -33.00 9.47
N GLN A 756 -17.38 -33.44 10.73
CA GLN A 756 -18.73 -33.44 11.32
C GLN A 756 -19.29 -32.01 11.42
N ARG A 757 -18.48 -31.04 11.81
CA ARG A 757 -18.89 -29.63 11.88
C ARG A 757 -19.21 -29.05 10.53
N ARG A 758 -18.44 -29.41 9.50
CA ARG A 758 -18.74 -29.01 8.13
C ARG A 758 -20.08 -29.59 7.69
N ALA A 759 -20.35 -30.86 7.99
CA ALA A 759 -21.63 -31.49 7.67
C ALA A 759 -22.82 -30.81 8.39
N ALA A 760 -22.64 -30.47 9.66
CA ALA A 760 -23.65 -29.74 10.42
C ALA A 760 -23.90 -28.34 9.85
N ALA A 761 -22.86 -27.61 9.46
CA ALA A 761 -22.99 -26.31 8.83
C ALA A 761 -23.68 -26.39 7.46
N VAL A 762 -23.36 -27.40 6.65
CA VAL A 762 -24.07 -27.67 5.38
C VAL A 762 -25.57 -27.87 5.63
N ALA A 763 -25.93 -28.72 6.57
CA ALA A 763 -27.33 -28.98 6.90
C ALA A 763 -28.07 -27.73 7.41
N GLU A 764 -27.39 -26.86 8.16
CA GLU A 764 -27.96 -25.60 8.62
C GLU A 764 -28.19 -24.64 7.46
N VAL A 765 -27.23 -24.48 6.57
CA VAL A 765 -27.34 -23.64 5.37
C VAL A 765 -28.43 -24.16 4.44
N GLU A 766 -28.55 -25.47 4.24
CA GLU A 766 -29.62 -26.08 3.42
C GLU A 766 -31.01 -25.80 4.00
N ARG A 767 -31.16 -25.91 5.31
CA ARG A 767 -32.45 -25.56 5.98
C ARG A 767 -32.77 -24.07 5.85
N ALA A 768 -31.78 -23.20 6.04
CA ALA A 768 -31.96 -21.76 5.91
C ALA A 768 -32.24 -21.35 4.45
N ALA A 769 -31.61 -21.99 3.48
CA ALA A 769 -31.87 -21.77 2.06
C ALA A 769 -33.29 -22.15 1.68
N ALA A 770 -33.77 -23.30 2.14
CA ALA A 770 -35.17 -23.72 1.94
C ALA A 770 -36.16 -22.72 2.58
N ALA A 771 -35.88 -22.25 3.80
CA ALA A 771 -36.68 -21.24 4.49
C ALA A 771 -36.68 -19.89 3.78
N ALA A 772 -35.58 -19.53 3.12
CA ALA A 772 -35.45 -18.33 2.29
C ALA A 772 -36.08 -18.47 0.89
N GLY A 773 -36.66 -19.63 0.55
CA GLY A 773 -37.24 -19.87 -0.77
C GLY A 773 -36.22 -20.15 -1.87
N LEU A 774 -35.01 -20.58 -1.50
CA LEU A 774 -33.92 -20.94 -2.42
C LEU A 774 -33.97 -22.45 -2.68
N VAL A 775 -33.87 -22.85 -3.96
CA VAL A 775 -33.87 -24.26 -4.40
C VAL A 775 -32.45 -24.70 -4.70
N ALA A 776 -32.01 -25.81 -4.11
CA ALA A 776 -30.67 -26.33 -4.33
C ALA A 776 -30.49 -26.76 -5.82
N VAL A 777 -29.37 -26.33 -6.40
CA VAL A 777 -28.96 -26.77 -7.75
C VAL A 777 -28.18 -28.09 -7.62
N PRO A 778 -28.55 -29.15 -8.34
CA PRO A 778 -27.82 -30.42 -8.32
C PRO A 778 -26.38 -30.22 -8.77
N ALA A 779 -25.43 -30.88 -8.10
CA ALA A 779 -23.98 -30.74 -8.37
C ALA A 779 -23.52 -31.19 -9.79
N ASN A 780 -24.43 -31.73 -10.61
CA ASN A 780 -24.14 -32.29 -11.94
C ASN A 780 -24.85 -31.53 -13.08
N ALA A 781 -25.32 -30.30 -12.85
CA ALA A 781 -26.05 -29.52 -13.89
C ALA A 781 -25.15 -28.73 -14.83
N GLU A 782 -23.82 -28.86 -14.73
CA GLU A 782 -22.86 -28.30 -15.70
C GLU A 782 -22.22 -29.45 -16.50
N GLY A 783 -22.78 -29.70 -17.71
CA GLY A 783 -22.19 -30.49 -18.78
C GLY A 783 -21.43 -29.62 -19.74
#